data_0930b4f96e10f4689b396941a6d20f63
#
_entry.id   0930b4f96e10f4689b396941a6d20f63
#
_cell.length_a   1.000
_cell.length_b   1.000
_cell.length_c   1.000
_cell.angle_alpha   90.00
_cell.angle_beta   90.00
_cell.angle_gamma   90.00
#
_symmetry.space_group_name_H-M   'P 1'
#
loop_
_entity.id
_entity.type
_entity.pdbx_description
1 polymer ?
#
loop_
_entity_poly.entity_id
_entity_poly.type
_entity_poly.pdbx_seq_one_letter_code
_entity_poly.pdbx_strand_id
1 'polypeptide(L)'
;MPVVQGLIPINAEQIFEIGNCPRLALENHMVEKNYIRWLDSLTLDDIPLVGGKNASLGELAGSLTSDIRVAEGFAITAAAYRDLLESNALWPGMEQILTNTDWSDMEAAARESERLRKMIATAPLLSELDAEIRQAYLKLSQDHGRNIAVAVRSSATAEDLPGASFAGQHETFLNVHGAQNLVEAVRKCFASLFTQRAISYRINKGFDHQDVALSVGVQRMIRADRASSGVIFTLDTESGNRDIVMITGVWGLGEAIVQGIADPDEFLVHKPTLKLGHEHVLRHHIGSKEVKLVYAAASADEPTVWRKVGRSDQVKPCLADDEIIRLAKQAMAIETHYSERNGRPTPMDIEWAKDGPDGALYIVQARPETIHAPLDAGLLTQYHLDGDGPVILEGQAVGDRIGSGPVRLVKDGSELEKVGSGDILVATATTPDWEPAMKRSSAIITEHGGRTCHAAIVARELGIPVIVGASDATRLLKSGQEVTVDCSQGMTGRILNGIIPHSVHTVDIGKLEKAETDLMVNIANPNAAFRVAALPVAGVGLARIEFIITNEIKAHPMALLSPDQITDRGIRKKIAMLTSGYDSGSDYFVTRLAEGVATIAAAFYLRPVIVRTSDFKSNEYASLLGGRDFEQAENNPMIGFRGASRYVHPAYQDAFALECQALQRVRDDMGLSNVIVMIPFCRRIDEAKRVLQAMAQNGLERGRNGLEIYIMCEIPSNVVLIDEFAKLFDGFSIGSNDLTQLVLGVDRDSEILAADFEEEDPAVLAMIEQAIAGAHRHGLKCGICGQAPSDRPGFANWLVARQIDSISLSPDSVLGVMQRLARHQKSAKSRPSRRLAISAS
;
A
#
# COMPACT_ATOMS: atom_id res chain seq x y z
N MET A 1 -12.91 8.43 42.70
CA MET A 1 -14.12 7.60 42.51
C MET A 1 -15.24 8.49 42.02
N PRO A 2 -15.85 8.18 40.86
CA PRO A 2 -16.87 7.16 40.78
C PRO A 2 -16.64 6.14 39.64
N VAL A 3 -17.23 5.02 39.87
CA VAL A 3 -17.36 3.77 39.11
C VAL A 3 -18.05 4.01 37.77
N VAL A 4 -17.49 3.48 36.68
CA VAL A 4 -18.20 3.28 35.41
C VAL A 4 -18.45 1.77 35.27
N GLN A 5 -19.67 1.35 35.54
CA GLN A 5 -20.26 0.06 35.11
C GLN A 5 -20.83 0.25 33.71
N GLY A 6 -20.58 -0.70 32.82
CA GLY A 6 -21.22 -0.76 31.50
C GLY A 6 -20.60 -1.77 30.55
N LEU A 7 -20.29 -2.99 31.02
CA LEU A 7 -20.07 -4.13 30.14
C LEU A 7 -21.40 -4.84 29.90
N ILE A 8 -21.89 -4.79 28.67
CA ILE A 8 -23.01 -5.61 28.22
C ILE A 8 -22.48 -7.05 28.05
N PRO A 9 -23.05 -8.06 28.74
CA PRO A 9 -22.65 -9.45 28.55
C PRO A 9 -23.15 -9.94 27.18
N ILE A 10 -22.23 -10.34 26.34
CA ILE A 10 -22.50 -11.13 25.12
C ILE A 10 -22.97 -12.50 25.61
N ASN A 11 -24.18 -12.86 25.23
CA ASN A 11 -24.86 -14.08 25.63
C ASN A 11 -24.12 -15.32 25.13
N ALA A 12 -23.70 -16.20 26.03
CA ALA A 12 -22.93 -17.41 25.76
C ALA A 12 -23.66 -18.46 24.87
N GLU A 13 -24.89 -18.19 24.46
CA GLU A 13 -25.68 -19.13 23.64
C GLU A 13 -25.51 -18.99 22.13
N GLN A 14 -24.78 -17.95 21.63
CA GLN A 14 -24.49 -17.83 20.20
C GLN A 14 -23.13 -18.43 19.78
N ILE A 15 -22.36 -19.00 20.70
CA ILE A 15 -21.08 -19.65 20.41
C ILE A 15 -21.21 -21.16 20.15
N PHE A 16 -22.42 -21.74 20.35
CA PHE A 16 -22.61 -23.19 20.29
C PHE A 16 -23.11 -23.76 18.96
N GLU A 17 -23.28 -23.00 17.91
CA GLU A 17 -23.71 -23.53 16.59
C GLU A 17 -22.59 -23.78 15.55
N ILE A 18 -21.31 -23.62 15.89
CA ILE A 18 -20.19 -23.98 14.99
C ILE A 18 -19.55 -25.33 15.38
N GLY A 19 -20.11 -26.02 16.36
CA GLY A 19 -19.54 -27.26 16.91
C GLY A 19 -20.07 -28.57 16.36
N ASN A 20 -20.71 -28.63 15.20
CA ASN A 20 -21.12 -29.88 14.57
C ASN A 20 -20.45 -30.03 13.19
N CYS A 21 -19.15 -30.27 13.17
CA CYS A 21 -18.54 -30.97 12.05
C CYS A 21 -18.98 -32.44 12.13
N PRO A 22 -19.67 -32.99 11.16
CA PRO A 22 -20.06 -34.39 11.22
C PRO A 22 -18.79 -35.25 11.29
N ARG A 23 -18.64 -36.07 12.34
CA ARG A 23 -17.73 -37.21 12.33
C ARG A 23 -18.09 -38.02 11.07
N LEU A 24 -17.33 -37.83 9.99
CA LEU A 24 -17.36 -38.72 8.85
C LEU A 24 -16.96 -40.11 9.35
N ALA A 25 -17.94 -40.99 9.50
CA ALA A 25 -17.72 -42.40 9.67
C ALA A 25 -16.86 -42.87 8.47
N LEU A 26 -15.61 -43.17 8.74
CA LEU A 26 -14.71 -43.88 7.83
C LEU A 26 -15.30 -45.29 7.62
N GLU A 27 -16.19 -45.42 6.63
CA GLU A 27 -16.45 -46.74 6.04
C GLU A 27 -15.16 -47.30 5.44
N ASN A 28 -14.77 -48.45 5.93
CA ASN A 28 -13.65 -49.23 5.42
C ASN A 28 -13.86 -49.63 3.94
N HIS A 29 -13.62 -48.69 3.04
CA HIS A 29 -13.21 -49.04 1.70
C HIS A 29 -11.68 -49.16 1.72
N MET A 30 -11.17 -50.30 1.29
CA MET A 30 -9.77 -50.46 0.87
C MET A 30 -9.52 -49.51 -0.31
N VAL A 31 -9.35 -48.22 0.01
CA VAL A 31 -8.82 -47.24 -0.92
C VAL A 31 -7.33 -47.57 -1.05
N GLU A 32 -6.86 -47.86 -2.25
CA GLU A 32 -5.41 -47.89 -2.52
C GLU A 32 -4.78 -46.69 -1.86
N LYS A 33 -3.87 -46.94 -0.90
CA LYS A 33 -3.13 -45.89 -0.19
C LYS A 33 -2.18 -45.22 -1.19
N ASN A 34 -2.66 -44.23 -1.92
CA ASN A 34 -1.86 -43.42 -2.84
C ASN A 34 -1.23 -42.26 -2.06
N TYR A 35 0.04 -42.38 -1.70
CA TYR A 35 0.73 -41.33 -0.95
C TYR A 35 1.12 -40.13 -1.84
N ILE A 36 1.21 -40.30 -3.15
CA ILE A 36 1.63 -39.27 -4.09
C ILE A 36 0.46 -38.80 -4.95
N ARG A 37 0.27 -37.48 -5.03
CA ARG A 37 -0.69 -36.86 -5.94
C ARG A 37 0.03 -35.76 -6.75
N TRP A 38 -0.10 -35.79 -8.06
CA TRP A 38 0.47 -34.78 -8.95
C TRP A 38 -0.33 -33.47 -8.83
N LEU A 39 0.36 -32.31 -8.84
CA LEU A 39 -0.28 -31.01 -8.64
C LEU A 39 -1.36 -30.73 -9.69
N ASP A 40 -1.13 -31.10 -10.94
CA ASP A 40 -2.08 -30.91 -12.05
C ASP A 40 -3.39 -31.72 -11.92
N SER A 41 -3.43 -32.67 -10.98
CA SER A 41 -4.63 -33.47 -10.68
C SER A 41 -5.39 -33.03 -9.44
N LEU A 42 -4.94 -31.98 -8.75
CA LEU A 42 -5.50 -31.50 -7.50
C LEU A 42 -6.44 -30.32 -7.70
N THR A 43 -7.40 -30.21 -6.79
CA THR A 43 -8.34 -29.09 -6.69
C THR A 43 -8.43 -28.60 -5.25
N LEU A 44 -9.12 -27.50 -5.02
CA LEU A 44 -9.38 -26.99 -3.66
C LEU A 44 -10.23 -27.95 -2.81
N ASP A 45 -10.92 -28.92 -3.39
CA ASP A 45 -11.65 -29.94 -2.65
C ASP A 45 -10.71 -30.97 -2.00
N ASP A 46 -9.44 -31.02 -2.43
CA ASP A 46 -8.41 -31.93 -1.90
C ASP A 46 -7.69 -31.35 -0.67
N ILE A 47 -8.08 -30.18 -0.13
CA ILE A 47 -7.47 -29.59 1.08
C ILE A 47 -7.31 -30.57 2.23
N PRO A 48 -8.30 -31.41 2.60
CA PRO A 48 -8.15 -32.39 3.68
C PRO A 48 -7.07 -33.44 3.42
N LEU A 49 -6.71 -33.66 2.16
CA LEU A 49 -5.74 -34.66 1.72
C LEU A 49 -4.33 -34.09 1.56
N VAL A 50 -4.21 -32.86 0.99
CA VAL A 50 -2.92 -32.30 0.58
C VAL A 50 -2.62 -30.93 1.18
N GLY A 51 -3.51 -30.40 2.03
CA GLY A 51 -3.37 -29.08 2.63
C GLY A 51 -3.64 -27.93 1.66
N GLY A 52 -3.80 -26.71 2.20
CA GLY A 52 -4.23 -25.53 1.45
C GLY A 52 -3.29 -25.14 0.31
N LYS A 53 -1.98 -25.08 0.57
CA LYS A 53 -0.99 -24.65 -0.44
C LYS A 53 -0.95 -25.57 -1.66
N ASN A 54 -0.92 -26.89 -1.44
CA ASN A 54 -0.86 -27.86 -2.53
C ASN A 54 -2.16 -27.90 -3.33
N ALA A 55 -3.31 -27.83 -2.66
CA ALA A 55 -4.62 -27.79 -3.28
C ALA A 55 -4.78 -26.52 -4.14
N SER A 56 -4.35 -25.37 -3.62
CA SER A 56 -4.36 -24.10 -4.36
C SER A 56 -3.49 -24.15 -5.62
N LEU A 57 -2.27 -24.69 -5.52
CA LEU A 57 -1.40 -24.85 -6.71
C LEU A 57 -2.00 -25.78 -7.76
N GLY A 58 -2.64 -26.86 -7.33
CA GLY A 58 -3.37 -27.75 -8.22
C GLY A 58 -4.54 -27.09 -8.92
N GLU A 59 -5.36 -26.36 -8.19
CA GLU A 59 -6.45 -25.56 -8.73
C GLU A 59 -5.98 -24.59 -9.81
N LEU A 60 -4.87 -23.89 -9.57
CA LEU A 60 -4.28 -22.97 -10.54
C LEU A 60 -3.75 -23.69 -11.78
N ALA A 61 -3.16 -24.87 -11.63
CA ALA A 61 -2.62 -25.65 -12.74
C ALA A 61 -3.70 -26.26 -13.62
N GLY A 62 -4.86 -26.64 -13.05
CA GLY A 62 -5.92 -27.39 -13.72
C GLY A 62 -7.10 -26.53 -14.21
N SER A 63 -7.48 -25.48 -13.47
CA SER A 63 -8.75 -24.76 -13.66
C SER A 63 -8.62 -23.40 -14.33
N LEU A 64 -7.41 -22.86 -14.46
CA LEU A 64 -7.17 -21.52 -15.00
C LEU A 64 -6.54 -21.56 -16.39
N THR A 65 -6.53 -20.42 -17.06
CA THR A 65 -6.10 -20.26 -18.47
C THR A 65 -4.64 -20.65 -18.68
N SER A 66 -4.28 -20.98 -19.93
CA SER A 66 -2.92 -21.32 -20.37
C SER A 66 -1.85 -20.27 -20.09
N ASP A 67 -2.28 -19.05 -19.70
CA ASP A 67 -1.38 -17.94 -19.40
C ASP A 67 -0.82 -17.98 -17.98
N ILE A 68 -1.42 -18.77 -17.06
CA ILE A 68 -0.94 -18.96 -15.70
C ILE A 68 -0.10 -20.22 -15.65
N ARG A 69 1.21 -20.04 -15.42
CA ARG A 69 2.15 -21.18 -15.30
C ARG A 69 2.40 -21.45 -13.83
N VAL A 70 2.23 -22.71 -13.45
CA VAL A 70 2.62 -23.25 -12.14
C VAL A 70 3.79 -24.22 -12.36
N ALA A 71 4.79 -24.18 -11.45
CA ALA A 71 5.90 -25.10 -11.54
C ALA A 71 5.42 -26.54 -11.27
N GLU A 72 5.87 -27.48 -12.08
CA GLU A 72 5.49 -28.89 -12.00
C GLU A 72 5.94 -29.50 -10.67
N GLY A 73 5.15 -30.45 -10.18
CA GLY A 73 5.44 -31.08 -8.90
C GLY A 73 4.38 -32.08 -8.46
N PHE A 74 4.54 -32.55 -7.25
CA PHE A 74 3.60 -33.49 -6.62
C PHE A 74 3.46 -33.19 -5.11
N ALA A 75 2.35 -33.59 -4.55
CA ALA A 75 2.07 -33.56 -3.12
C ALA A 75 2.21 -34.95 -2.51
N ILE A 76 2.84 -35.02 -1.35
CA ILE A 76 2.84 -36.18 -0.46
C ILE A 76 1.68 -35.93 0.52
N THR A 77 0.72 -36.86 0.54
CA THR A 77 -0.56 -36.65 1.23
C THR A 77 -0.43 -36.64 2.77
N ALA A 78 -1.39 -36.05 3.45
CA ALA A 78 -1.49 -36.09 4.91
C ALA A 78 -1.61 -37.53 5.47
N ALA A 79 -2.06 -38.50 4.66
CA ALA A 79 -2.05 -39.91 5.03
C ALA A 79 -0.65 -40.43 5.30
N ALA A 80 0.35 -40.03 4.48
CA ALA A 80 1.76 -40.39 4.68
C ALA A 80 2.29 -39.93 6.04
N TYR A 81 1.92 -38.73 6.49
CA TYR A 81 2.27 -38.20 7.82
C TYR A 81 1.60 -39.02 8.93
N ARG A 82 0.33 -39.34 8.83
CA ARG A 82 -0.39 -40.15 9.84
C ARG A 82 0.18 -41.56 9.93
N ASP A 83 0.40 -42.17 8.79
CA ASP A 83 0.98 -43.54 8.75
C ASP A 83 2.43 -43.58 9.28
N LEU A 84 3.21 -42.49 9.11
CA LEU A 84 4.54 -42.36 9.74
C LEU A 84 4.43 -42.38 11.25
N LEU A 85 3.51 -41.63 11.84
CA LEU A 85 3.32 -41.58 13.28
C LEU A 85 2.77 -42.91 13.82
N GLU A 86 1.84 -43.54 13.15
CA GLU A 86 1.20 -44.78 13.55
C GLU A 86 2.16 -45.97 13.50
N SER A 87 2.83 -46.16 12.34
CA SER A 87 3.75 -47.28 12.13
C SER A 87 4.93 -47.28 13.08
N ASN A 88 5.33 -46.12 13.61
CA ASN A 88 6.41 -45.98 14.56
C ASN A 88 5.91 -45.80 16.00
N ALA A 89 4.60 -45.91 16.26
CA ALA A 89 3.97 -45.72 17.57
C ALA A 89 4.45 -44.42 18.27
N LEU A 90 4.60 -43.31 17.54
CA LEU A 90 5.19 -42.08 18.08
C LEU A 90 4.22 -41.30 18.96
N TRP A 91 2.92 -41.34 18.64
CA TRP A 91 1.94 -40.47 19.25
C TRP A 91 1.86 -40.54 20.78
N PRO A 92 1.84 -41.71 21.42
CA PRO A 92 1.73 -41.77 22.89
C PRO A 92 2.87 -41.04 23.60
N GLY A 93 4.10 -41.14 23.08
CA GLY A 93 5.27 -40.44 23.60
C GLY A 93 5.21 -38.92 23.36
N MET A 94 4.71 -38.53 22.18
CA MET A 94 4.53 -37.10 21.82
C MET A 94 3.44 -36.45 22.67
N GLU A 95 2.30 -37.11 22.86
CA GLU A 95 1.18 -36.60 23.66
C GLU A 95 1.64 -36.38 25.13
N GLN A 96 2.44 -37.29 25.70
CA GLN A 96 2.99 -37.13 27.04
C GLN A 96 3.86 -35.87 27.14
N ILE A 97 4.68 -35.56 26.12
CA ILE A 97 5.50 -34.35 26.08
C ILE A 97 4.63 -33.13 25.97
N LEU A 98 3.66 -33.12 25.02
CA LEU A 98 2.77 -32.00 24.79
C LEU A 98 1.94 -31.64 26.03
N THR A 99 1.45 -32.64 26.76
CA THR A 99 0.60 -32.45 27.95
C THR A 99 1.39 -32.00 29.18
N ASN A 100 2.64 -32.51 29.36
CA ASN A 100 3.42 -32.27 30.56
C ASN A 100 4.35 -31.06 30.48
N THR A 101 4.43 -30.38 29.32
CA THR A 101 5.32 -29.23 29.13
C THR A 101 4.57 -27.93 29.42
N ASP A 102 5.17 -27.04 30.18
CA ASP A 102 4.73 -25.66 30.32
C ASP A 102 5.22 -24.87 29.07
N TRP A 103 4.32 -24.66 28.12
CA TRP A 103 4.62 -23.95 26.87
C TRP A 103 4.75 -22.42 27.02
N SER A 104 4.55 -21.89 28.24
CA SER A 104 4.84 -20.50 28.57
C SER A 104 6.32 -20.30 28.98
N ASP A 105 6.99 -21.36 29.40
CA ASP A 105 8.43 -21.38 29.68
C ASP A 105 9.20 -21.56 28.37
N MET A 106 9.91 -20.51 27.94
CA MET A 106 10.62 -20.45 26.65
C MET A 106 11.72 -21.54 26.53
N GLU A 107 12.46 -21.83 27.63
CA GLU A 107 13.52 -22.84 27.59
C GLU A 107 12.95 -24.25 27.52
N ALA A 108 11.94 -24.54 28.32
CA ALA A 108 11.23 -25.81 28.28
C ALA A 108 10.57 -26.06 26.94
N ALA A 109 9.89 -25.07 26.40
CA ALA A 109 9.23 -25.12 25.10
C ALA A 109 10.23 -25.38 23.97
N ALA A 110 11.38 -24.71 23.94
CA ALA A 110 12.42 -24.91 22.94
C ALA A 110 13.00 -26.34 23.02
N ARG A 111 13.33 -26.81 24.21
CA ARG A 111 13.90 -28.14 24.44
C ARG A 111 12.92 -29.25 24.02
N GLU A 112 11.69 -29.19 24.48
CA GLU A 112 10.72 -30.24 24.22
C GLU A 112 10.20 -30.20 22.74
N SER A 113 10.12 -29.02 22.13
CA SER A 113 9.90 -28.87 20.69
C SER A 113 10.99 -29.61 19.89
N GLU A 114 12.26 -29.37 20.18
CA GLU A 114 13.36 -30.04 19.48
C GLU A 114 13.32 -31.57 19.69
N ARG A 115 12.92 -32.03 20.88
CA ARG A 115 12.73 -33.44 21.15
C ARG A 115 11.63 -34.07 20.31
N LEU A 116 10.47 -33.39 20.17
CA LEU A 116 9.36 -33.83 19.32
C LEU A 116 9.79 -33.88 17.85
N ARG A 117 10.47 -32.83 17.38
CA ARG A 117 10.99 -32.77 15.99
C ARG A 117 11.97 -33.93 15.70
N LYS A 118 12.86 -34.20 16.63
CA LYS A 118 13.83 -35.29 16.50
C LYS A 118 13.16 -36.66 16.44
N MET A 119 12.10 -36.91 17.20
CA MET A 119 11.33 -38.15 17.14
C MET A 119 10.81 -38.41 15.73
N ILE A 120 10.23 -37.38 15.07
CA ILE A 120 9.68 -37.51 13.72
C ILE A 120 10.80 -37.59 12.67
N ALA A 121 11.79 -36.71 12.73
CA ALA A 121 12.88 -36.64 11.75
C ALA A 121 13.74 -37.91 11.68
N THR A 122 13.86 -38.65 12.78
CA THR A 122 14.64 -39.89 12.84
C THR A 122 13.80 -41.14 12.63
N ALA A 123 12.48 -41.04 12.62
CA ALA A 123 11.60 -42.19 12.40
C ALA A 123 11.79 -42.76 10.98
N PRO A 124 11.88 -44.09 10.82
CA PRO A 124 11.95 -44.72 9.49
C PRO A 124 10.62 -44.51 8.74
N LEU A 125 10.74 -44.14 7.47
CA LEU A 125 9.59 -44.12 6.58
C LEU A 125 9.16 -45.55 6.25
N LEU A 126 7.91 -45.76 5.98
CA LEU A 126 7.40 -46.99 5.36
C LEU A 126 8.12 -47.21 4.05
N SER A 127 8.53 -48.46 3.76
CA SER A 127 9.27 -48.79 2.53
C SER A 127 8.51 -48.43 1.27
N GLU A 128 7.19 -48.55 1.31
CA GLU A 128 6.30 -48.19 0.21
C GLU A 128 6.31 -46.67 -0.04
N LEU A 129 6.16 -45.86 1.01
CA LEU A 129 6.22 -44.40 0.95
C LEU A 129 7.59 -43.92 0.42
N ASP A 130 8.70 -44.49 0.91
CA ASP A 130 10.05 -44.15 0.42
C ASP A 130 10.20 -44.43 -1.06
N ALA A 131 9.68 -45.62 -1.51
CA ALA A 131 9.72 -45.99 -2.92
C ALA A 131 8.89 -45.07 -3.81
N GLU A 132 7.66 -44.72 -3.41
CA GLU A 132 6.80 -43.80 -4.16
C GLU A 132 7.41 -42.40 -4.28
N ILE A 133 7.98 -41.86 -3.21
CA ILE A 133 8.65 -40.54 -3.24
C ILE A 133 9.80 -40.54 -4.24
N ARG A 134 10.65 -41.60 -4.22
CA ARG A 134 11.78 -41.73 -5.13
C ARG A 134 11.32 -41.86 -6.57
N GLN A 135 10.28 -42.65 -6.82
CA GLN A 135 9.72 -42.83 -8.15
C GLN A 135 9.13 -41.52 -8.70
N ALA A 136 8.38 -40.78 -7.89
CA ALA A 136 7.83 -39.49 -8.28
C ALA A 136 8.92 -38.49 -8.63
N TYR A 137 9.99 -38.40 -7.80
CA TYR A 137 11.15 -37.55 -8.10
C TYR A 137 11.86 -37.95 -9.40
N LEU A 138 12.05 -39.22 -9.64
CA LEU A 138 12.65 -39.73 -10.88
C LEU A 138 11.80 -39.36 -12.09
N LYS A 139 10.47 -39.51 -12.01
CA LYS A 139 9.55 -39.08 -13.07
C LYS A 139 9.68 -37.57 -13.33
N LEU A 140 9.59 -36.73 -12.31
CA LEU A 140 9.75 -35.28 -12.45
C LEU A 140 11.13 -34.90 -13.05
N SER A 141 12.17 -35.66 -12.72
CA SER A 141 13.52 -35.47 -13.26
C SER A 141 13.66 -35.88 -14.73
N GLN A 142 12.84 -36.81 -15.23
CA GLN A 142 12.88 -37.24 -16.66
C GLN A 142 12.45 -36.10 -17.59
N ASP A 143 11.48 -35.31 -17.15
CA ASP A 143 10.91 -34.24 -17.97
C ASP A 143 11.80 -32.97 -17.97
N HIS A 144 12.62 -32.75 -16.92
CA HIS A 144 13.37 -31.50 -16.69
C HIS A 144 14.89 -31.67 -16.54
N GLY A 145 15.41 -32.88 -16.70
CA GLY A 145 16.84 -33.19 -16.59
C GLY A 145 17.21 -33.96 -15.31
N ARG A 146 18.32 -34.69 -15.38
CA ARG A 146 18.76 -35.54 -14.26
C ARG A 146 19.12 -34.70 -13.04
N ASN A 147 18.62 -35.10 -11.87
CA ASN A 147 18.95 -34.49 -10.57
C ASN A 147 18.51 -33.03 -10.43
N ILE A 148 17.28 -32.72 -10.83
CA ILE A 148 16.71 -31.36 -10.74
C ILE A 148 16.66 -30.87 -9.31
N ALA A 149 16.75 -29.54 -9.14
CA ALA A 149 16.47 -28.87 -7.88
C ALA A 149 14.98 -28.84 -7.61
N VAL A 150 14.55 -29.14 -6.40
CA VAL A 150 13.17 -29.03 -5.96
C VAL A 150 13.06 -28.21 -4.69
N ALA A 151 11.92 -27.52 -4.52
CA ALA A 151 11.46 -26.97 -3.27
C ALA A 151 10.60 -28.02 -2.56
N VAL A 152 10.83 -28.23 -1.26
CA VAL A 152 10.05 -29.10 -0.40
C VAL A 152 9.34 -28.24 0.64
N ARG A 153 8.02 -28.15 0.51
CA ARG A 153 7.18 -27.19 1.27
C ARG A 153 6.13 -27.90 2.10
N SER A 154 5.93 -27.46 3.32
CA SER A 154 4.82 -27.91 4.15
C SER A 154 3.48 -27.34 3.66
N SER A 155 2.42 -28.12 3.77
CA SER A 155 1.04 -27.72 3.51
C SER A 155 0.13 -28.38 4.54
N ALA A 156 -0.29 -27.61 5.56
CA ALA A 156 -1.11 -28.14 6.63
C ALA A 156 -2.58 -28.25 6.23
N THR A 157 -3.28 -29.26 6.73
CA THR A 157 -4.71 -29.47 6.47
C THR A 157 -5.60 -28.43 7.15
N ALA A 158 -5.10 -27.74 8.16
CA ALA A 158 -5.79 -26.66 8.88
C ALA A 158 -5.24 -25.26 8.50
N GLU A 159 -4.38 -25.15 7.48
CA GLU A 159 -3.84 -23.89 6.99
C GLU A 159 -4.93 -23.13 6.22
N ASP A 160 -4.99 -21.80 6.41
CA ASP A 160 -5.94 -20.89 5.75
C ASP A 160 -7.42 -21.03 6.17
N LEU A 161 -7.70 -21.52 7.36
CA LEU A 161 -9.05 -21.45 7.95
C LEU A 161 -9.41 -20.00 8.31
N PRO A 162 -10.72 -19.61 8.22
CA PRO A 162 -11.15 -18.27 8.60
C PRO A 162 -10.71 -17.88 10.02
N GLY A 163 -9.90 -16.84 10.15
CA GLY A 163 -9.36 -16.37 11.44
C GLY A 163 -8.14 -17.15 11.99
N ALA A 164 -7.55 -18.04 11.19
CA ALA A 164 -6.37 -18.79 11.57
C ALA A 164 -5.38 -18.88 10.39
N SER A 165 -4.39 -17.99 10.34
CA SER A 165 -3.30 -18.04 9.37
C SER A 165 -2.08 -18.72 10.00
N PHE A 166 -1.62 -19.83 9.40
CA PHE A 166 -0.36 -20.50 9.77
C PHE A 166 0.84 -19.95 8.99
N ALA A 167 0.76 -18.76 8.45
CA ALA A 167 1.82 -18.13 7.66
C ALA A 167 3.14 -18.10 8.46
N GLY A 168 4.23 -18.57 7.83
CA GLY A 168 5.55 -18.58 8.44
C GLY A 168 5.77 -19.57 9.59
N GLN A 169 4.80 -20.43 9.93
CA GLN A 169 4.88 -21.37 11.04
C GLN A 169 5.69 -22.64 10.74
N HIS A 170 5.82 -23.01 9.46
CA HIS A 170 6.42 -24.26 9.02
C HIS A 170 7.64 -24.01 8.13
N GLU A 171 8.50 -25.06 8.03
CA GLU A 171 9.75 -24.97 7.28
C GLU A 171 9.58 -25.27 5.80
N THR A 172 10.40 -24.61 4.97
CA THR A 172 10.54 -24.83 3.53
C THR A 172 12.00 -25.12 3.23
N PHE A 173 12.28 -26.17 2.46
CA PHE A 173 13.62 -26.56 2.05
C PHE A 173 13.79 -26.29 0.55
N LEU A 174 14.68 -25.37 0.22
CA LEU A 174 14.96 -24.97 -1.15
C LEU A 174 16.20 -25.68 -1.71
N ASN A 175 16.31 -25.76 -3.02
CA ASN A 175 17.47 -26.30 -3.75
C ASN A 175 17.85 -27.76 -3.34
N VAL A 176 16.83 -28.57 -3.07
CA VAL A 176 17.03 -29.98 -2.72
C VAL A 176 17.31 -30.80 -3.99
N HIS A 177 18.43 -31.52 -4.00
CA HIS A 177 18.86 -32.33 -5.12
C HIS A 177 18.98 -33.83 -4.73
N GLY A 178 18.48 -34.71 -5.58
CA GLY A 178 18.58 -36.15 -5.42
C GLY A 178 17.53 -36.76 -4.50
N ALA A 179 17.14 -38.00 -4.83
CA ALA A 179 16.05 -38.69 -4.14
C ALA A 179 16.32 -38.90 -2.64
N GLN A 180 17.59 -39.10 -2.24
CA GLN A 180 17.94 -39.30 -0.83
C GLN A 180 17.71 -38.03 -0.03
N ASN A 181 18.24 -36.88 -0.50
CA ASN A 181 18.06 -35.60 0.16
C ASN A 181 16.60 -35.16 0.18
N LEU A 182 15.83 -35.51 -0.86
CA LEU A 182 14.40 -35.27 -0.89
C LEU A 182 13.68 -36.01 0.26
N VAL A 183 13.95 -37.30 0.43
CA VAL A 183 13.37 -38.09 1.52
C VAL A 183 13.72 -37.52 2.91
N GLU A 184 14.95 -37.03 3.07
CA GLU A 184 15.36 -36.36 4.31
C GLU A 184 14.63 -35.03 4.52
N ALA A 185 14.50 -34.23 3.47
CA ALA A 185 13.76 -32.96 3.51
C ALA A 185 12.27 -33.20 3.84
N VAL A 186 11.65 -34.25 3.29
CA VAL A 186 10.26 -34.63 3.61
C VAL A 186 10.09 -34.93 5.10
N ARG A 187 11.00 -35.73 5.68
CA ARG A 187 10.96 -36.00 7.14
C ARG A 187 11.11 -34.75 7.98
N LYS A 188 12.05 -33.87 7.62
CA LYS A 188 12.22 -32.58 8.29
C LYS A 188 10.98 -31.70 8.14
N CYS A 189 10.36 -31.73 6.97
CA CYS A 189 9.14 -31.00 6.71
C CYS A 189 7.98 -31.49 7.61
N PHE A 190 7.79 -32.81 7.76
CA PHE A 190 6.83 -33.37 8.72
C PHE A 190 7.16 -32.96 10.18
N ALA A 191 8.42 -32.92 10.55
CA ALA A 191 8.87 -32.50 11.87
C ALA A 191 8.58 -31.01 12.15
N SER A 192 8.48 -30.17 11.11
CA SER A 192 8.22 -28.74 11.27
C SER A 192 6.86 -28.40 11.89
N LEU A 193 5.92 -29.36 11.89
CA LEU A 193 4.63 -29.21 12.60
C LEU A 193 4.81 -29.04 14.12
N PHE A 194 5.96 -29.44 14.67
CA PHE A 194 6.29 -29.36 16.09
C PHE A 194 7.41 -28.35 16.38
N THR A 195 7.56 -27.32 15.56
CA THR A 195 8.32 -26.13 15.95
C THR A 195 7.64 -25.47 17.15
N GLN A 196 8.41 -24.82 18.02
CA GLN A 196 7.89 -24.11 19.19
C GLN A 196 6.75 -23.15 18.81
N ARG A 197 6.93 -22.37 17.75
CA ARG A 197 5.92 -21.44 17.25
C ARG A 197 4.64 -22.14 16.77
N ALA A 198 4.75 -23.26 16.03
CA ALA A 198 3.60 -24.02 15.56
C ALA A 198 2.80 -24.65 16.70
N ILE A 199 3.47 -25.14 17.75
CA ILE A 199 2.82 -25.63 18.97
C ILE A 199 2.12 -24.50 19.71
N SER A 200 2.82 -23.41 19.99
CA SER A 200 2.26 -22.23 20.69
C SER A 200 1.06 -21.65 19.93
N TYR A 201 1.13 -21.59 18.60
CA TYR A 201 0.02 -21.13 17.77
C TYR A 201 -1.22 -22.02 17.92
N ARG A 202 -1.08 -23.36 17.83
CA ARG A 202 -2.21 -24.28 18.02
C ARG A 202 -2.83 -24.15 19.41
N ILE A 203 -1.99 -24.05 20.46
CA ILE A 203 -2.47 -23.85 21.84
C ILE A 203 -3.28 -22.55 21.95
N ASN A 204 -2.74 -21.43 21.43
CA ASN A 204 -3.39 -20.13 21.50
C ASN A 204 -4.72 -20.08 20.74
N LYS A 205 -4.85 -20.85 19.66
CA LYS A 205 -6.07 -20.93 18.83
C LYS A 205 -7.00 -22.07 19.23
N GLY A 206 -6.60 -22.91 20.20
CA GLY A 206 -7.44 -24.02 20.70
C GLY A 206 -7.55 -25.22 19.74
N PHE A 207 -6.60 -25.41 18.83
CA PHE A 207 -6.54 -26.58 17.95
C PHE A 207 -5.98 -27.81 18.69
N ASP A 208 -6.63 -28.95 18.51
CA ASP A 208 -6.06 -30.24 18.95
C ASP A 208 -4.84 -30.58 18.07
N HIS A 209 -3.77 -31.02 18.70
CA HIS A 209 -2.53 -31.38 18.02
C HIS A 209 -2.69 -32.60 17.10
N GLN A 210 -3.66 -33.51 17.35
CA GLN A 210 -3.95 -34.67 16.54
C GLN A 210 -4.74 -34.34 15.26
N ASP A 211 -5.61 -33.32 15.34
CA ASP A 211 -6.50 -32.97 14.23
C ASP A 211 -5.72 -32.31 13.08
N VAL A 212 -4.56 -31.71 13.37
CA VAL A 212 -3.75 -31.04 12.35
C VAL A 212 -2.74 -32.03 11.76
N ALA A 213 -2.90 -32.31 10.48
CA ALA A 213 -1.96 -33.14 9.72
C ALA A 213 -1.19 -32.30 8.68
N LEU A 214 -0.04 -32.80 8.28
CA LEU A 214 0.83 -32.14 7.30
C LEU A 214 0.96 -32.95 6.02
N SER A 215 0.75 -32.29 4.91
CA SER A 215 1.13 -32.72 3.56
C SER A 215 2.45 -32.02 3.18
N VAL A 216 3.18 -32.58 2.23
CA VAL A 216 4.44 -32.00 1.75
C VAL A 216 4.37 -31.83 0.24
N GLY A 217 4.47 -30.58 -0.24
CA GLY A 217 4.60 -30.27 -1.65
C GLY A 217 6.06 -30.37 -2.10
N VAL A 218 6.28 -31.05 -3.22
CA VAL A 218 7.57 -31.15 -3.92
C VAL A 218 7.41 -30.51 -5.28
N GLN A 219 8.08 -29.37 -5.50
CA GLN A 219 7.90 -28.54 -6.69
C GLN A 219 9.25 -28.28 -7.36
N ARG A 220 9.30 -28.33 -8.68
CA ARG A 220 10.50 -27.92 -9.43
C ARG A 220 10.89 -26.48 -9.07
N MET A 221 12.16 -26.26 -8.74
CA MET A 221 12.67 -24.91 -8.48
C MET A 221 12.75 -24.12 -9.78
N ILE A 222 12.14 -22.92 -9.74
CA ILE A 222 12.30 -21.91 -10.78
C ILE A 222 13.64 -21.20 -10.57
N ARG A 223 14.39 -20.95 -11.65
CA ARG A 223 15.73 -20.35 -11.59
C ARG A 223 15.69 -18.83 -11.39
N ALA A 224 14.90 -18.38 -10.42
CA ALA A 224 14.82 -16.98 -10.04
C ALA A 224 16.17 -16.43 -9.51
N ASP A 225 17.08 -17.29 -9.06
CA ASP A 225 18.46 -16.92 -8.71
C ASP A 225 19.22 -16.20 -9.84
N ARG A 226 18.78 -16.36 -11.09
CA ARG A 226 19.30 -15.70 -12.30
C ARG A 226 18.37 -14.61 -12.85
N ALA A 227 17.25 -14.38 -12.23
CA ALA A 227 16.25 -13.39 -12.61
C ALA A 227 15.69 -12.71 -11.36
N SER A 228 14.38 -12.74 -11.17
CA SER A 228 13.67 -12.05 -10.10
C SER A 228 12.51 -12.89 -9.56
N SER A 229 12.03 -12.53 -8.40
CA SER A 229 10.83 -13.12 -7.77
C SER A 229 10.20 -12.13 -6.81
N GLY A 230 8.98 -12.41 -6.38
CA GLY A 230 8.28 -11.51 -5.48
C GLY A 230 6.90 -11.96 -5.06
N VAL A 231 6.11 -11.01 -4.59
CA VAL A 231 4.76 -11.22 -4.08
C VAL A 231 3.79 -10.26 -4.77
N ILE A 232 2.56 -10.69 -4.97
CA ILE A 232 1.46 -9.88 -5.50
C ILE A 232 0.31 -9.91 -4.51
N PHE A 233 -0.23 -8.73 -4.21
CA PHE A 233 -1.50 -8.59 -3.53
C PHE A 233 -2.53 -8.03 -4.49
N THR A 234 -3.73 -8.60 -4.52
CA THR A 234 -4.82 -8.08 -5.34
C THR A 234 -5.63 -6.99 -4.64
N LEU A 235 -4.99 -6.29 -3.71
CA LEU A 235 -5.45 -5.07 -3.07
C LEU A 235 -4.23 -4.25 -2.63
N ASP A 236 -4.44 -2.99 -2.28
CA ASP A 236 -3.42 -2.20 -1.57
C ASP A 236 -3.41 -2.61 -0.09
N THR A 237 -2.29 -3.13 0.38
CA THR A 237 -2.14 -3.69 1.73
C THR A 237 -2.17 -2.66 2.86
N GLU A 238 -2.17 -1.35 2.55
CA GLU A 238 -2.25 -0.30 3.55
C GLU A 238 -3.68 0.23 3.72
N SER A 239 -4.35 0.50 2.59
CA SER A 239 -5.69 1.07 2.60
C SER A 239 -6.80 0.04 2.46
N GLY A 240 -6.48 -1.20 2.08
CA GLY A 240 -7.46 -2.21 1.70
C GLY A 240 -8.17 -1.92 0.37
N ASN A 241 -7.66 -0.97 -0.44
CA ASN A 241 -8.27 -0.63 -1.72
C ASN A 241 -8.21 -1.81 -2.69
N ARG A 242 -9.38 -2.27 -3.15
CA ARG A 242 -9.53 -3.46 -4.00
C ARG A 242 -9.37 -3.19 -5.49
N ASP A 243 -9.25 -1.93 -5.90
CA ASP A 243 -9.05 -1.55 -7.30
C ASP A 243 -7.57 -1.56 -7.72
N ILE A 244 -6.68 -1.96 -6.82
CA ILE A 244 -5.24 -2.04 -7.04
C ILE A 244 -4.75 -3.49 -7.06
N VAL A 245 -3.80 -3.78 -7.95
CA VAL A 245 -2.87 -4.89 -7.82
C VAL A 245 -1.52 -4.32 -7.42
N MET A 246 -0.99 -4.75 -6.28
CA MET A 246 0.33 -4.39 -5.79
C MET A 246 1.30 -5.55 -6.05
N ILE A 247 2.36 -5.31 -6.81
CA ILE A 247 3.39 -6.29 -7.16
C ILE A 247 4.69 -5.84 -6.54
N THR A 248 5.34 -6.72 -5.77
CA THR A 248 6.69 -6.47 -5.26
C THR A 248 7.68 -7.45 -5.87
N GLY A 249 8.94 -7.03 -6.00
CA GLY A 249 9.95 -7.89 -6.57
C GLY A 249 11.39 -7.56 -6.17
N VAL A 250 12.24 -8.59 -6.16
CA VAL A 250 13.68 -8.48 -5.92
C VAL A 250 14.44 -9.32 -6.94
N TRP A 251 15.71 -9.02 -7.09
CA TRP A 251 16.62 -9.95 -7.78
C TRP A 251 16.86 -11.20 -6.94
N GLY A 252 16.84 -12.37 -7.57
CA GLY A 252 17.09 -13.64 -6.90
C GLY A 252 15.84 -14.30 -6.33
N LEU A 253 15.99 -15.09 -5.27
CA LEU A 253 14.93 -15.89 -4.65
C LEU A 253 14.04 -15.04 -3.74
N GLY A 254 12.73 -15.31 -3.75
CA GLY A 254 11.70 -14.54 -3.04
C GLY A 254 11.80 -14.55 -1.52
N GLU A 255 12.54 -15.50 -0.95
CA GLU A 255 12.79 -15.55 0.48
C GLU A 255 13.43 -14.27 1.03
N ALA A 256 14.16 -13.52 0.18
CA ALA A 256 14.71 -12.22 0.51
C ALA A 256 13.65 -11.17 0.88
N ILE A 257 12.46 -11.24 0.26
CA ILE A 257 11.31 -10.37 0.60
C ILE A 257 10.64 -10.86 1.88
N VAL A 258 10.37 -12.16 1.96
CA VAL A 258 9.65 -12.76 3.10
C VAL A 258 10.43 -12.56 4.41
N GLN A 259 11.75 -12.67 4.38
CA GLN A 259 12.61 -12.40 5.52
C GLN A 259 12.82 -10.90 5.81
N GLY A 260 12.41 -10.01 4.90
CA GLY A 260 12.56 -8.56 5.05
C GLY A 260 14.01 -8.07 5.00
N ILE A 261 14.91 -8.84 4.38
CA ILE A 261 16.34 -8.49 4.29
C ILE A 261 16.61 -7.57 3.11
N ALA A 262 15.84 -7.69 2.03
CA ALA A 262 15.94 -6.85 0.86
C ALA A 262 14.81 -5.81 0.85
N ASP A 263 15.13 -4.61 0.37
CA ASP A 263 14.16 -3.56 0.09
C ASP A 263 13.71 -3.71 -1.37
N PRO A 264 12.44 -4.16 -1.62
CA PRO A 264 11.99 -4.57 -2.93
C PRO A 264 11.58 -3.40 -3.82
N ASP A 265 11.52 -3.65 -5.13
CA ASP A 265 10.72 -2.83 -6.03
C ASP A 265 9.23 -3.04 -5.73
N GLU A 266 8.43 -2.00 -5.95
CA GLU A 266 6.99 -2.04 -5.80
C GLU A 266 6.32 -1.39 -7.02
N PHE A 267 5.33 -2.08 -7.57
CA PHE A 267 4.59 -1.65 -8.75
C PHE A 267 3.10 -1.68 -8.43
N LEU A 268 2.39 -0.61 -8.77
CA LEU A 268 0.94 -0.54 -8.64
C LEU A 268 0.29 -0.60 -10.02
N VAL A 269 -0.77 -1.39 -10.15
CA VAL A 269 -1.59 -1.48 -11.37
C VAL A 269 -3.04 -1.27 -11.01
N HIS A 270 -3.75 -0.40 -11.73
CA HIS A 270 -5.14 -0.09 -11.49
C HIS A 270 -6.07 -1.04 -12.26
N LYS A 271 -6.80 -1.89 -11.54
CA LYS A 271 -7.65 -2.93 -12.13
C LYS A 271 -8.75 -2.39 -13.06
N PRO A 272 -9.50 -1.32 -12.69
CA PRO A 272 -10.57 -0.82 -13.54
C PRO A 272 -10.08 -0.36 -14.91
N THR A 273 -9.00 0.42 -14.97
CA THR A 273 -8.45 0.90 -16.25
C THR A 273 -7.79 -0.22 -17.05
N LEU A 274 -7.14 -1.18 -16.38
CA LEU A 274 -6.59 -2.37 -17.04
C LEU A 274 -7.70 -3.21 -17.69
N LYS A 275 -8.87 -3.37 -17.05
CA LYS A 275 -10.05 -4.02 -17.63
C LYS A 275 -10.60 -3.31 -18.86
N LEU A 276 -10.41 -1.99 -18.95
CA LEU A 276 -10.80 -1.18 -20.10
C LEU A 276 -9.76 -1.18 -21.24
N GLY A 277 -8.62 -1.88 -21.06
CA GLY A 277 -7.57 -2.03 -22.06
C GLY A 277 -6.41 -1.04 -21.93
N HIS A 278 -6.36 -0.24 -20.87
CA HIS A 278 -5.23 0.64 -20.58
C HIS A 278 -4.15 -0.16 -19.86
N GLU A 279 -3.18 -0.66 -20.61
CA GLU A 279 -2.11 -1.52 -20.12
C GLU A 279 -0.91 -0.72 -19.61
N HIS A 280 -1.11 0.05 -18.55
CA HIS A 280 -0.08 0.90 -17.95
C HIS A 280 0.15 0.58 -16.48
N VAL A 281 1.39 0.65 -16.05
CA VAL A 281 1.77 0.62 -14.63
C VAL A 281 1.42 1.99 -14.05
N LEU A 282 0.64 1.98 -12.96
CA LEU A 282 0.19 3.20 -12.30
C LEU A 282 1.34 3.94 -11.62
N ARG A 283 2.24 3.17 -10.98
CA ARG A 283 3.38 3.70 -10.22
C ARG A 283 4.50 2.69 -10.10
N HIS A 284 5.73 3.20 -10.19
CA HIS A 284 6.97 2.46 -9.89
C HIS A 284 7.63 3.05 -8.64
N HIS A 285 7.98 2.18 -7.70
CA HIS A 285 8.90 2.47 -6.62
C HIS A 285 10.08 1.51 -6.72
N ILE A 286 11.28 2.03 -6.94
CA ILE A 286 12.49 1.22 -7.09
C ILE A 286 13.19 1.13 -5.75
N GLY A 287 13.20 -0.06 -5.17
CA GLY A 287 13.88 -0.37 -3.92
C GLY A 287 15.39 -0.42 -4.08
N SER A 288 16.11 -0.37 -2.97
CA SER A 288 17.59 -0.40 -3.00
C SER A 288 18.15 -1.75 -3.43
N LYS A 289 17.45 -2.84 -3.19
CA LYS A 289 17.81 -4.21 -3.58
C LYS A 289 19.30 -4.55 -3.41
N GLU A 290 19.89 -4.15 -2.29
CA GLU A 290 21.36 -4.24 -2.08
C GLU A 290 21.88 -5.67 -2.10
N VAL A 291 21.03 -6.63 -1.70
CA VAL A 291 21.38 -8.05 -1.61
C VAL A 291 20.36 -8.90 -2.33
N LYS A 292 20.81 -10.08 -2.79
CA LYS A 292 19.97 -11.11 -3.36
C LYS A 292 20.35 -12.47 -2.83
N LEU A 293 19.37 -13.34 -2.66
CA LEU A 293 19.58 -14.74 -2.32
C LEU A 293 19.67 -15.57 -3.61
N VAL A 294 20.69 -16.39 -3.72
CA VAL A 294 20.91 -17.25 -4.90
C VAL A 294 21.28 -18.68 -4.45
N TYR A 295 21.19 -19.64 -5.34
CA TYR A 295 21.64 -21.00 -5.03
C TYR A 295 23.13 -21.03 -4.73
N ALA A 296 23.47 -21.77 -3.70
CA ALA A 296 24.84 -22.10 -3.37
C ALA A 296 25.42 -23.13 -4.37
N ALA A 297 26.74 -23.27 -4.39
CA ALA A 297 27.38 -24.34 -5.13
C ALA A 297 26.98 -25.72 -4.56
N ALA A 298 26.91 -26.75 -5.40
CA ALA A 298 26.49 -28.11 -4.99
C ALA A 298 27.35 -28.75 -3.89
N SER A 299 28.54 -28.19 -3.63
CA SER A 299 29.45 -28.61 -2.56
C SER A 299 29.35 -27.78 -1.27
N ALA A 300 28.42 -26.83 -1.20
CA ALA A 300 28.26 -25.99 -0.03
C ALA A 300 27.36 -26.68 1.03
N ASP A 301 27.61 -26.39 2.29
CA ASP A 301 26.80 -26.93 3.42
C ASP A 301 25.40 -26.33 3.42
N GLU A 302 25.28 -25.03 3.01
CA GLU A 302 24.01 -24.34 2.90
C GLU A 302 23.48 -24.35 1.47
N PRO A 303 22.16 -24.55 1.25
CA PRO A 303 21.56 -24.67 -0.09
C PRO A 303 21.50 -23.34 -0.85
N THR A 304 21.54 -22.21 -0.14
CA THR A 304 21.45 -20.85 -0.66
C THR A 304 22.53 -19.94 -0.06
N VAL A 305 22.84 -18.85 -0.74
CA VAL A 305 23.86 -17.90 -0.30
C VAL A 305 23.48 -16.45 -0.67
N TRP A 306 23.70 -15.54 0.26
CA TRP A 306 23.52 -14.11 0.04
C TRP A 306 24.63 -13.53 -0.83
N ARG A 307 24.26 -12.70 -1.81
CA ARG A 307 25.18 -11.94 -2.66
C ARG A 307 24.76 -10.50 -2.78
N LYS A 308 25.75 -9.60 -2.87
CA LYS A 308 25.49 -8.18 -3.16
C LYS A 308 25.02 -8.01 -4.60
N VAL A 309 24.05 -7.13 -4.81
CA VAL A 309 23.60 -6.70 -6.13
C VAL A 309 24.48 -5.58 -6.63
N GLY A 310 24.86 -5.61 -7.92
CA GLY A 310 25.64 -4.55 -8.54
C GLY A 310 24.87 -3.22 -8.59
N ARG A 311 25.55 -2.10 -8.45
CA ARG A 311 24.92 -0.76 -8.45
C ARG A 311 24.08 -0.49 -9.70
N SER A 312 24.47 -1.01 -10.86
CA SER A 312 23.70 -0.89 -12.10
C SER A 312 22.36 -1.61 -12.04
N ASP A 313 22.27 -2.69 -11.28
CA ASP A 313 21.05 -3.49 -11.17
C ASP A 313 20.17 -3.02 -9.99
N GLN A 314 20.75 -2.35 -8.99
CA GLN A 314 20.01 -1.73 -7.90
C GLN A 314 19.04 -0.64 -8.38
N VAL A 315 19.44 0.14 -9.38
CA VAL A 315 18.63 1.26 -9.90
C VAL A 315 17.68 0.86 -11.02
N LYS A 316 17.74 -0.39 -11.48
CA LYS A 316 16.83 -0.91 -12.51
C LYS A 316 15.66 -1.64 -11.88
N PRO A 317 14.45 -1.52 -12.46
CA PRO A 317 13.34 -2.37 -12.06
C PRO A 317 13.67 -3.84 -12.31
N CYS A 318 13.26 -4.71 -11.40
CA CYS A 318 13.49 -6.16 -11.53
C CYS A 318 12.50 -6.85 -12.49
N LEU A 319 11.49 -6.13 -12.98
CA LEU A 319 10.51 -6.51 -14.00
C LEU A 319 10.38 -5.40 -15.05
N ALA A 320 10.08 -5.79 -16.28
CA ALA A 320 9.65 -4.87 -17.34
C ALA A 320 8.13 -4.60 -17.23
N ASP A 321 7.65 -3.48 -17.80
CA ASP A 321 6.24 -3.07 -17.71
C ASP A 321 5.27 -4.12 -18.27
N ASP A 322 5.62 -4.77 -19.38
CA ASP A 322 4.82 -5.85 -19.96
C ASP A 322 4.74 -7.09 -19.05
N GLU A 323 5.79 -7.37 -18.29
CA GLU A 323 5.81 -8.43 -17.28
C GLU A 323 4.94 -8.09 -16.08
N ILE A 324 5.00 -6.81 -15.61
CA ILE A 324 4.15 -6.30 -14.53
C ILE A 324 2.68 -6.40 -14.91
N ILE A 325 2.32 -5.94 -16.12
CA ILE A 325 0.95 -6.01 -16.63
C ILE A 325 0.48 -7.46 -16.79
N ARG A 326 1.36 -8.36 -17.24
CA ARG A 326 1.05 -9.79 -17.35
C ARG A 326 0.76 -10.41 -15.98
N LEU A 327 1.61 -10.14 -14.98
CA LEU A 327 1.39 -10.60 -13.60
C LEU A 327 0.10 -10.01 -13.00
N ALA A 328 -0.19 -8.74 -13.26
CA ALA A 328 -1.44 -8.12 -12.81
C ALA A 328 -2.68 -8.81 -13.41
N LYS A 329 -2.67 -9.11 -14.71
CA LYS A 329 -3.75 -9.84 -15.37
C LYS A 329 -3.93 -11.25 -14.80
N GLN A 330 -2.82 -11.98 -14.56
CA GLN A 330 -2.84 -13.30 -13.93
C GLN A 330 -3.42 -13.22 -12.52
N ALA A 331 -2.99 -12.27 -11.70
CA ALA A 331 -3.49 -12.06 -10.35
C ALA A 331 -4.99 -11.75 -10.32
N MET A 332 -5.46 -10.90 -11.25
CA MET A 332 -6.89 -10.59 -11.38
C MET A 332 -7.72 -11.82 -11.81
N ALA A 333 -7.18 -12.69 -12.67
CA ALA A 333 -7.84 -13.92 -13.06
C ALA A 333 -7.95 -14.90 -11.87
N ILE A 334 -6.88 -15.02 -11.08
CA ILE A 334 -6.86 -15.81 -9.83
C ILE A 334 -7.89 -15.26 -8.84
N GLU A 335 -7.87 -13.96 -8.58
CA GLU A 335 -8.85 -13.31 -7.67
C GLU A 335 -10.30 -13.55 -8.11
N THR A 336 -10.56 -13.45 -9.42
CA THR A 336 -11.91 -13.68 -9.98
C THR A 336 -12.34 -15.11 -9.73
N HIS A 337 -11.49 -16.09 -10.04
CA HIS A 337 -11.77 -17.51 -9.84
C HIS A 337 -12.12 -17.83 -8.37
N TYR A 338 -11.28 -17.37 -7.43
CA TYR A 338 -11.51 -17.58 -6.00
C TYR A 338 -12.75 -16.83 -5.48
N SER A 339 -13.03 -15.66 -6.02
CA SER A 339 -14.22 -14.88 -5.65
C SER A 339 -15.51 -15.56 -6.11
N GLU A 340 -15.54 -16.09 -7.32
CA GLU A 340 -16.66 -16.85 -7.86
C GLU A 340 -16.90 -18.12 -7.03
N ARG A 341 -15.83 -18.87 -6.75
CA ARG A 341 -15.93 -20.10 -5.94
C ARG A 341 -16.41 -19.84 -4.52
N ASN A 342 -15.96 -18.75 -3.89
CA ASN A 342 -16.33 -18.41 -2.52
C ASN A 342 -17.64 -17.62 -2.42
N GLY A 343 -18.24 -17.20 -3.56
CA GLY A 343 -19.47 -16.39 -3.61
C GLY A 343 -19.33 -15.00 -2.99
N ARG A 344 -18.09 -14.52 -2.80
CA ARG A 344 -17.76 -13.21 -2.23
C ARG A 344 -16.42 -12.72 -2.76
N PRO A 345 -16.20 -11.39 -2.80
CA PRO A 345 -14.88 -10.86 -3.16
C PRO A 345 -13.79 -11.45 -2.27
N THR A 346 -12.79 -12.06 -2.90
CA THR A 346 -11.70 -12.79 -2.23
C THR A 346 -10.36 -12.25 -2.76
N PRO A 347 -9.82 -11.18 -2.16
CA PRO A 347 -8.48 -10.71 -2.49
C PRO A 347 -7.43 -11.81 -2.25
N MET A 348 -6.36 -11.78 -3.02
CA MET A 348 -5.35 -12.84 -3.04
C MET A 348 -3.97 -12.31 -2.66
N ASP A 349 -3.21 -13.18 -1.98
CA ASP A 349 -1.78 -13.10 -1.73
C ASP A 349 -1.10 -14.18 -2.60
N ILE A 350 -0.22 -13.74 -3.52
CA ILE A 350 0.32 -14.60 -4.57
C ILE A 350 1.84 -14.44 -4.61
N GLU A 351 2.58 -15.55 -4.56
CA GLU A 351 4.02 -15.57 -4.81
C GLU A 351 4.30 -15.86 -6.27
N TRP A 352 5.24 -15.14 -6.88
CA TRP A 352 5.68 -15.33 -8.26
C TRP A 352 7.19 -15.46 -8.38
N ALA A 353 7.64 -16.11 -9.46
CA ALA A 353 9.05 -16.23 -9.81
C ALA A 353 9.24 -16.15 -11.32
N LYS A 354 10.32 -15.49 -11.75
CA LYS A 354 10.76 -15.43 -13.15
C LYS A 354 11.89 -16.44 -13.36
N ASP A 355 11.76 -17.29 -14.36
CA ASP A 355 12.80 -18.27 -14.69
C ASP A 355 13.94 -17.59 -15.49
N GLY A 356 15.17 -17.69 -15.00
CA GLY A 356 16.32 -17.07 -15.64
C GLY A 356 16.65 -17.62 -17.04
N PRO A 357 16.49 -18.92 -17.32
CA PRO A 357 16.76 -19.50 -18.63
C PRO A 357 15.84 -19.04 -19.76
N ASP A 358 14.56 -18.92 -19.53
CA ASP A 358 13.56 -18.63 -20.59
C ASP A 358 12.77 -17.32 -20.36
N GLY A 359 12.98 -16.66 -19.23
CA GLY A 359 12.27 -15.44 -18.86
C GLY A 359 10.78 -15.65 -18.52
N ALA A 360 10.31 -16.89 -18.40
CA ALA A 360 8.92 -17.17 -18.12
C ALA A 360 8.54 -16.85 -16.68
N LEU A 361 7.32 -16.33 -16.50
CA LEU A 361 6.74 -16.03 -15.20
C LEU A 361 5.94 -17.23 -14.70
N TYR A 362 6.15 -17.57 -13.43
CA TYR A 362 5.49 -18.68 -12.75
C TYR A 362 4.81 -18.18 -11.48
N ILE A 363 3.62 -18.69 -11.19
CA ILE A 363 2.98 -18.59 -9.89
C ILE A 363 3.47 -19.76 -9.05
N VAL A 364 4.02 -19.47 -7.88
CA VAL A 364 4.64 -20.48 -7.00
C VAL A 364 3.84 -20.72 -5.74
N GLN A 365 2.91 -19.81 -5.40
CA GLN A 365 1.90 -19.97 -4.35
C GLN A 365 0.77 -18.96 -4.56
N ALA A 366 -0.47 -19.32 -4.18
CA ALA A 366 -1.58 -18.36 -4.04
C ALA A 366 -2.46 -18.77 -2.87
N ARG A 367 -2.95 -17.76 -2.14
CA ARG A 367 -3.90 -17.95 -1.02
C ARG A 367 -4.80 -16.71 -0.88
N PRO A 368 -6.00 -16.87 -0.31
CA PRO A 368 -6.82 -15.73 0.08
C PRO A 368 -6.08 -14.82 1.07
N GLU A 369 -6.20 -13.52 0.85
CA GLU A 369 -5.74 -12.52 1.80
C GLU A 369 -6.72 -12.46 2.98
N THR A 370 -6.21 -12.50 4.24
CA THR A 370 -7.05 -12.69 5.43
C THR A 370 -7.08 -11.48 6.37
N ILE A 371 -6.20 -10.50 6.18
CA ILE A 371 -6.02 -9.36 7.09
C ILE A 371 -7.02 -8.25 6.79
N HIS A 372 -7.18 -7.89 5.51
CA HIS A 372 -8.05 -6.79 5.06
C HIS A 372 -9.46 -7.25 4.65
N ALA A 373 -9.69 -8.57 4.57
CA ALA A 373 -10.98 -9.12 4.17
C ALA A 373 -12.16 -8.74 5.09
N PRO A 374 -11.97 -8.54 6.42
CA PRO A 374 -13.06 -8.26 7.37
C PRO A 374 -13.16 -6.81 7.84
N LEU A 375 -12.53 -5.83 7.21
CA LEU A 375 -12.70 -4.44 7.63
C LEU A 375 -14.16 -4.03 7.52
N ASP A 376 -14.79 -3.81 8.66
CA ASP A 376 -16.14 -3.25 8.78
C ASP A 376 -16.19 -1.93 7.99
N ALA A 377 -16.84 -1.97 6.82
CA ALA A 377 -16.89 -0.89 5.85
C ALA A 377 -17.62 0.39 6.35
N GLY A 378 -17.84 0.51 7.65
CA GLY A 378 -18.60 1.60 8.28
C GLY A 378 -17.87 2.38 9.36
N LEU A 379 -16.74 1.90 9.89
CA LEU A 379 -16.01 2.59 10.95
C LEU A 379 -14.68 3.15 10.42
N LEU A 380 -14.51 4.46 10.49
CA LEU A 380 -13.25 5.13 10.17
C LEU A 380 -12.58 5.60 11.46
N THR A 381 -11.36 5.10 11.70
CA THR A 381 -10.51 5.55 12.80
C THR A 381 -9.40 6.42 12.25
N GLN A 382 -9.24 7.63 12.81
CA GLN A 382 -8.18 8.57 12.45
C GLN A 382 -7.30 8.81 13.66
N TYR A 383 -5.98 8.76 13.44
CA TYR A 383 -4.98 9.12 14.43
C TYR A 383 -4.45 10.51 14.10
N HIS A 384 -4.42 11.39 15.07
CA HIS A 384 -3.93 12.74 14.92
C HIS A 384 -2.86 13.03 15.97
N LEU A 385 -1.72 13.56 15.53
CA LEU A 385 -0.64 13.97 16.41
C LEU A 385 -0.99 15.36 16.97
N ASP A 386 -1.07 15.50 18.29
CA ASP A 386 -1.51 16.73 18.96
C ASP A 386 -0.33 17.68 19.26
N GLY A 387 0.78 17.56 18.55
CA GLY A 387 1.97 18.38 18.66
C GLY A 387 3.01 18.06 17.60
N ASP A 388 4.06 18.86 17.55
CA ASP A 388 5.20 18.67 16.67
C ASP A 388 6.43 18.23 17.47
N GLY A 389 7.33 17.49 16.84
CA GLY A 389 8.61 17.10 17.38
C GLY A 389 9.69 17.01 16.31
N PRO A 390 10.98 17.15 16.67
CA PRO A 390 12.07 16.98 15.72
C PRO A 390 12.03 15.58 15.12
N VAL A 391 11.99 15.50 13.80
CA VAL A 391 12.12 14.23 13.07
C VAL A 391 13.56 13.74 13.18
N ILE A 392 13.72 12.54 13.73
CA ILE A 392 15.04 11.89 13.85
C ILE A 392 15.33 11.13 12.56
N LEU A 393 14.32 10.41 12.04
CA LEU A 393 14.45 9.50 10.91
C LEU A 393 13.10 9.26 10.26
N GLU A 394 13.11 8.89 8.99
CA GLU A 394 11.94 8.51 8.21
C GLU A 394 12.14 7.12 7.59
N GLY A 395 11.02 6.47 7.26
CA GLY A 395 10.98 5.20 6.54
C GLY A 395 9.59 4.96 5.96
N GLN A 396 9.33 3.75 5.46
CA GLN A 396 8.00 3.40 4.96
C GLN A 396 7.06 3.09 6.13
N ALA A 397 5.94 3.78 6.20
CA ALA A 397 4.88 3.51 7.17
C ALA A 397 4.13 2.21 6.84
N VAL A 398 3.81 1.46 7.87
CA VAL A 398 2.90 0.31 7.81
C VAL A 398 1.79 0.54 8.83
N GLY A 399 0.56 0.57 8.33
CA GLY A 399 -0.60 1.04 9.09
C GLY A 399 -0.70 2.57 9.16
N ASP A 400 -1.66 3.04 9.96
CA ASP A 400 -2.02 4.46 10.09
C ASP A 400 -1.97 4.96 11.53
N ARG A 401 -1.41 4.17 12.45
CA ARG A 401 -1.42 4.41 13.88
C ARG A 401 -0.20 5.22 14.33
N ILE A 402 -0.30 5.70 15.56
CA ILE A 402 0.79 6.36 16.27
C ILE A 402 1.11 5.53 17.52
N GLY A 403 2.40 5.32 17.78
CA GLY A 403 2.87 4.64 18.99
C GLY A 403 4.04 5.39 19.61
N SER A 404 4.04 5.49 20.95
CA SER A 404 5.10 6.19 21.67
C SER A 404 5.65 5.31 22.78
N GLY A 405 6.94 5.46 23.08
CA GLY A 405 7.60 4.72 24.15
C GLY A 405 9.12 4.81 24.11
N PRO A 406 9.79 4.14 25.05
CA PRO A 406 11.23 4.04 25.06
C PRO A 406 11.73 3.04 24.01
N VAL A 407 12.76 3.41 23.29
CA VAL A 407 13.43 2.56 22.29
C VAL A 407 14.07 1.36 22.96
N ARG A 408 13.91 0.19 22.35
CA ARG A 408 14.60 -1.02 22.69
C ARG A 408 15.34 -1.57 21.46
N LEU A 409 16.65 -1.38 21.43
CA LEU A 409 17.50 -1.97 20.39
C LEU A 409 17.65 -3.47 20.63
N VAL A 410 17.34 -4.27 19.61
CA VAL A 410 17.46 -5.73 19.62
C VAL A 410 18.30 -6.14 18.42
N LYS A 411 19.39 -6.85 18.69
CA LYS A 411 20.34 -7.28 17.65
C LYS A 411 19.97 -8.64 17.08
N ASP A 412 19.54 -9.54 17.94
CA ASP A 412 19.17 -10.92 17.58
C ASP A 412 18.15 -11.50 18.56
N GLY A 413 17.68 -12.72 18.28
CA GLY A 413 16.66 -13.42 19.06
C GLY A 413 16.98 -13.63 20.54
N SER A 414 18.25 -13.60 20.94
CA SER A 414 18.65 -13.78 22.35
C SER A 414 18.33 -12.56 23.22
N GLU A 415 18.03 -11.42 22.62
CA GLU A 415 17.75 -10.17 23.32
C GLU A 415 16.25 -9.83 23.42
N LEU A 416 15.36 -10.68 22.88
CA LEU A 416 13.92 -10.45 22.81
C LEU A 416 13.24 -10.30 24.18
N GLU A 417 13.78 -10.93 25.21
CA GLU A 417 13.29 -10.79 26.59
C GLU A 417 13.47 -9.38 27.17
N LYS A 418 14.40 -8.60 26.61
CA LYS A 418 14.64 -7.21 27.03
C LYS A 418 13.52 -6.25 26.61
N VAL A 419 12.64 -6.67 25.68
CA VAL A 419 11.53 -5.84 25.19
C VAL A 419 10.39 -5.88 26.21
N GLY A 420 10.15 -4.75 26.86
CA GLY A 420 9.06 -4.56 27.80
C GLY A 420 7.74 -4.20 27.12
N SER A 421 6.66 -4.20 27.92
CA SER A 421 5.36 -3.72 27.41
C SER A 421 5.41 -2.21 27.18
N GLY A 422 5.03 -1.77 25.97
CA GLY A 422 5.05 -0.37 25.59
C GLY A 422 6.39 0.14 25.03
N ASP A 423 7.42 -0.71 24.93
CA ASP A 423 8.68 -0.35 24.28
C ASP A 423 8.49 -0.18 22.76
N ILE A 424 9.38 0.57 22.14
CA ILE A 424 9.53 0.63 20.70
C ILE A 424 10.67 -0.29 20.28
N LEU A 425 10.31 -1.39 19.62
CA LEU A 425 11.26 -2.38 19.14
C LEU A 425 12.03 -1.84 17.93
N VAL A 426 13.35 -1.78 18.01
CA VAL A 426 14.20 -1.33 16.90
C VAL A 426 15.22 -2.41 16.56
N ALA A 427 15.26 -2.78 15.27
CA ALA A 427 16.12 -3.85 14.78
C ALA A 427 16.54 -3.62 13.32
N THR A 428 17.50 -4.39 12.85
CA THR A 428 17.87 -4.41 11.43
C THR A 428 16.77 -5.04 10.58
N ALA A 429 16.23 -6.18 11.01
CA ALA A 429 15.08 -6.87 10.45
C ALA A 429 14.46 -7.77 11.53
N THR A 430 13.24 -8.28 11.32
CA THR A 430 12.61 -9.23 12.23
C THR A 430 12.41 -10.58 11.58
N THR A 431 12.41 -11.65 12.39
CA THR A 431 12.06 -13.01 11.96
C THR A 431 10.81 -13.48 12.70
N PRO A 432 10.13 -14.56 12.24
CA PRO A 432 8.91 -15.04 12.87
C PRO A 432 9.01 -15.34 14.37
N ASP A 433 10.18 -15.65 14.86
CA ASP A 433 10.41 -15.93 16.31
C ASP A 433 10.31 -14.69 17.20
N TRP A 434 10.25 -13.48 16.59
CA TRP A 434 10.15 -12.21 17.31
C TRP A 434 8.72 -11.81 17.67
N GLU A 435 7.72 -12.53 17.19
CA GLU A 435 6.30 -12.21 17.41
C GLU A 435 5.93 -11.96 18.89
N PRO A 436 6.44 -12.73 19.89
CA PRO A 436 6.12 -12.44 21.29
C PRO A 436 6.65 -11.09 21.78
N ALA A 437 7.78 -10.61 21.27
CA ALA A 437 8.32 -9.29 21.57
C ALA A 437 7.54 -8.20 20.84
N MET A 438 7.20 -8.43 19.56
CA MET A 438 6.40 -7.52 18.76
C MET A 438 5.03 -7.27 19.39
N LYS A 439 4.37 -8.29 19.96
CA LYS A 439 3.07 -8.15 20.68
C LYS A 439 3.15 -7.24 21.91
N ARG A 440 4.29 -7.12 22.55
CA ARG A 440 4.48 -6.23 23.71
C ARG A 440 4.84 -4.80 23.33
N SER A 441 5.30 -4.60 22.08
CA SER A 441 5.79 -3.31 21.61
C SER A 441 4.63 -2.35 21.31
N SER A 442 4.86 -1.06 21.55
CA SER A 442 3.93 0.02 21.14
C SER A 442 4.13 0.41 19.67
N ALA A 443 5.33 0.19 19.13
CA ALA A 443 5.68 0.36 17.73
C ALA A 443 6.92 -0.46 17.38
N ILE A 444 7.16 -0.63 16.07
CA ILE A 444 8.31 -1.38 15.56
C ILE A 444 9.03 -0.53 14.51
N ILE A 445 10.36 -0.58 14.49
CA ILE A 445 11.20 0.10 13.51
C ILE A 445 12.23 -0.90 12.98
N THR A 446 12.31 -1.05 11.64
CA THR A 446 13.34 -1.89 11.01
C THR A 446 14.16 -1.10 9.99
N GLU A 447 15.46 -1.38 9.92
CA GLU A 447 16.35 -0.75 8.93
C GLU A 447 16.10 -1.26 7.52
N HIS A 448 15.75 -2.53 7.39
CA HIS A 448 15.50 -3.19 6.12
C HIS A 448 14.07 -3.73 6.04
N GLY A 449 13.64 -4.00 4.83
CA GLY A 449 12.34 -4.55 4.50
C GLY A 449 11.40 -3.53 3.86
N GLY A 450 10.42 -4.05 3.13
CA GLY A 450 9.32 -3.29 2.54
C GLY A 450 8.00 -3.62 3.21
N ARG A 451 6.90 -3.08 2.69
CA ARG A 451 5.53 -3.27 3.21
C ARG A 451 5.02 -4.71 3.21
N THR A 452 5.74 -5.62 2.60
CA THR A 452 5.40 -7.05 2.52
C THR A 452 6.32 -7.95 3.36
N CYS A 453 7.27 -7.37 4.12
CA CYS A 453 8.16 -8.13 4.98
C CYS A 453 7.43 -8.66 6.21
N HIS A 454 8.07 -9.59 6.92
CA HIS A 454 7.53 -10.21 8.13
C HIS A 454 7.10 -9.16 9.19
N ALA A 455 7.94 -8.14 9.46
CA ALA A 455 7.58 -7.06 10.39
C ALA A 455 6.26 -6.38 10.00
N ALA A 456 6.08 -6.09 8.72
CA ALA A 456 4.89 -5.44 8.19
C ALA A 456 3.64 -6.32 8.31
N ILE A 457 3.75 -7.61 7.98
CA ILE A 457 2.63 -8.55 8.03
C ILE A 457 2.14 -8.73 9.47
N VAL A 458 3.05 -9.06 10.39
CA VAL A 458 2.71 -9.27 11.80
C VAL A 458 2.17 -7.99 12.45
N ALA A 459 2.74 -6.84 12.11
CA ALA A 459 2.28 -5.57 12.64
C ALA A 459 0.84 -5.24 12.25
N ARG A 460 0.45 -5.53 10.99
CA ARG A 460 -0.95 -5.38 10.55
C ARG A 460 -1.88 -6.30 11.32
N GLU A 461 -1.50 -7.56 11.52
CA GLU A 461 -2.27 -8.52 12.32
C GLU A 461 -2.45 -8.07 13.77
N LEU A 462 -1.40 -7.49 14.36
CA LEU A 462 -1.42 -7.00 15.74
C LEU A 462 -2.01 -5.59 15.88
N GLY A 463 -2.18 -4.86 14.77
CA GLY A 463 -2.61 -3.47 14.75
C GLY A 463 -1.60 -2.53 15.43
N ILE A 464 -0.30 -2.73 15.21
CA ILE A 464 0.81 -1.94 15.76
C ILE A 464 1.42 -1.11 14.64
N PRO A 465 1.73 0.20 14.86
CA PRO A 465 2.41 1.01 13.85
C PRO A 465 3.84 0.50 13.64
N VAL A 466 4.25 0.40 12.38
CA VAL A 466 5.60 -0.02 12.02
C VAL A 466 6.20 0.91 10.98
N ILE A 467 7.47 1.22 11.13
CA ILE A 467 8.28 1.86 10.09
C ILE A 467 9.33 0.85 9.62
N VAL A 468 9.31 0.54 8.33
CA VAL A 468 10.29 -0.34 7.68
C VAL A 468 11.20 0.47 6.76
N GLY A 469 12.40 -0.05 6.44
CA GLY A 469 13.34 0.65 5.57
C GLY A 469 13.91 1.93 6.19
N ALA A 470 13.89 2.07 7.52
CA ALA A 470 14.44 3.20 8.24
C ALA A 470 15.98 3.07 8.38
N SER A 471 16.68 3.32 7.29
CA SER A 471 18.15 3.16 7.22
C SER A 471 18.87 3.88 8.36
N ASP A 472 19.84 3.20 8.97
CA ASP A 472 20.61 3.69 10.14
C ASP A 472 19.81 3.80 11.47
N ALA A 473 18.61 3.26 11.59
CA ALA A 473 17.81 3.36 12.82
C ALA A 473 18.56 2.80 14.04
N THR A 474 19.21 1.65 13.89
CA THR A 474 19.97 1.04 14.99
C THR A 474 21.20 1.86 15.40
N ARG A 475 21.72 2.72 14.54
CA ARG A 475 22.85 3.60 14.79
C ARG A 475 22.41 4.95 15.40
N LEU A 476 21.31 5.50 14.95
CA LEU A 476 20.83 6.84 15.33
C LEU A 476 20.01 6.82 16.63
N LEU A 477 19.22 5.77 16.85
CA LEU A 477 18.41 5.60 18.04
C LEU A 477 19.21 4.93 19.17
N LYS A 478 18.84 5.24 20.41
CA LYS A 478 19.51 4.68 21.61
C LYS A 478 18.49 4.00 22.50
N SER A 479 18.84 2.82 23.03
CA SER A 479 17.99 2.13 24.02
C SER A 479 17.66 3.04 25.20
N GLY A 480 16.37 3.11 25.56
CA GLY A 480 15.85 3.99 26.59
C GLY A 480 15.51 5.42 26.11
N GLN A 481 15.82 5.78 24.86
CA GLN A 481 15.41 7.07 24.28
C GLN A 481 13.89 7.05 24.05
N GLU A 482 13.18 8.05 24.53
CA GLU A 482 11.77 8.24 24.28
C GLU A 482 11.55 8.78 22.86
N VAL A 483 10.69 8.10 22.07
CA VAL A 483 10.35 8.53 20.73
C VAL A 483 8.86 8.29 20.45
N THR A 484 8.35 8.97 19.43
CA THR A 484 7.01 8.74 18.87
C THR A 484 7.16 8.27 17.42
N VAL A 485 6.53 7.16 17.11
CA VAL A 485 6.43 6.58 15.77
C VAL A 485 5.08 6.98 15.18
N ASP A 486 5.11 7.82 14.16
CA ASP A 486 3.93 8.37 13.49
C ASP A 486 3.79 7.75 12.10
N CYS A 487 2.82 6.88 11.93
CA CYS A 487 2.41 6.30 10.64
C CYS A 487 1.14 6.97 10.08
N SER A 488 0.63 8.04 10.73
CA SER A 488 -0.65 8.65 10.36
C SER A 488 -0.60 9.52 9.10
N GLN A 489 0.59 9.83 8.57
CA GLN A 489 0.78 10.78 7.48
C GLN A 489 0.89 10.15 6.08
N GLY A 490 0.48 8.91 5.90
CA GLY A 490 0.53 8.19 4.63
C GLY A 490 1.67 7.18 4.57
N MET A 491 2.28 7.02 3.40
CA MET A 491 3.30 5.97 3.20
C MET A 491 4.64 6.28 3.86
N THR A 492 4.90 7.52 4.26
CA THR A 492 6.12 7.90 4.97
C THR A 492 5.84 7.91 6.47
N GLY A 493 6.50 7.03 7.20
CA GLY A 493 6.49 7.03 8.66
C GLY A 493 7.61 7.92 9.23
N ARG A 494 7.31 8.63 10.30
CA ARG A 494 8.26 9.53 10.97
C ARG A 494 8.56 9.04 12.37
N ILE A 495 9.82 9.09 12.74
CA ILE A 495 10.29 8.84 14.10
C ILE A 495 10.63 10.19 14.71
N LEU A 496 9.84 10.61 15.68
CA LEU A 496 9.92 11.90 16.33
C LEU A 496 10.59 11.77 17.70
N ASN A 497 11.38 12.76 18.06
CA ASN A 497 12.05 12.77 19.37
C ASN A 497 11.07 13.13 20.49
N GLY A 498 11.02 12.31 21.53
CA GLY A 498 10.15 12.49 22.69
C GLY A 498 8.78 11.82 22.54
N ILE A 499 8.01 11.81 23.63
CA ILE A 499 6.62 11.32 23.65
C ILE A 499 5.71 12.48 23.30
N ILE A 500 5.10 12.41 22.11
CA ILE A 500 4.16 13.43 21.63
C ILE A 500 2.73 12.89 21.81
N PRO A 501 1.85 13.68 22.47
CA PRO A 501 0.45 13.30 22.61
C PRO A 501 -0.23 13.09 21.24
N HIS A 502 -1.17 12.18 21.19
CA HIS A 502 -2.00 11.95 20.01
C HIS A 502 -3.44 11.64 20.40
N SER A 503 -4.36 11.98 19.53
CA SER A 503 -5.78 11.71 19.69
C SER A 503 -6.25 10.69 18.67
N VAL A 504 -7.31 9.95 19.02
CA VAL A 504 -7.91 8.92 18.18
C VAL A 504 -9.39 9.20 18.01
N HIS A 505 -9.83 9.40 16.77
CA HIS A 505 -11.22 9.67 16.43
C HIS A 505 -11.82 8.52 15.62
N THR A 506 -12.83 7.85 16.16
CA THR A 506 -13.57 6.81 15.43
C THR A 506 -14.96 7.33 15.08
N VAL A 507 -15.29 7.28 13.79
CA VAL A 507 -16.57 7.76 13.25
C VAL A 507 -17.23 6.66 12.44
N ASP A 508 -18.53 6.43 12.70
CA ASP A 508 -19.36 5.55 11.90
C ASP A 508 -19.85 6.32 10.66
N ILE A 509 -19.22 6.02 9.50
CA ILE A 509 -19.53 6.69 8.23
C ILE A 509 -20.96 6.42 7.78
N GLY A 510 -21.49 5.22 8.07
CA GLY A 510 -22.84 4.83 7.68
C GLY A 510 -23.93 5.66 8.34
N LYS A 511 -23.61 6.33 9.46
CA LYS A 511 -24.53 7.21 10.19
C LYS A 511 -24.39 8.69 9.84
N LEU A 512 -23.42 9.04 8.98
CA LEU A 512 -23.23 10.44 8.56
C LEU A 512 -24.29 10.82 7.52
N GLU A 513 -25.00 11.91 7.78
CA GLU A 513 -25.90 12.50 6.81
C GLU A 513 -25.09 13.26 5.74
N LYS A 514 -25.41 13.04 4.47
CA LYS A 514 -24.80 13.77 3.36
C LYS A 514 -25.23 15.23 3.38
N ALA A 515 -24.27 16.14 3.18
CA ALA A 515 -24.55 17.54 2.93
C ALA A 515 -25.14 17.72 1.51
N GLU A 516 -25.91 18.80 1.30
CA GLU A 516 -26.46 19.15 -0.03
C GLU A 516 -25.34 19.68 -0.96
N THR A 517 -24.31 20.31 -0.40
CA THR A 517 -23.09 20.77 -1.11
C THR A 517 -22.05 19.65 -1.13
N ASP A 518 -21.38 19.45 -2.24
CA ASP A 518 -20.33 18.46 -2.38
C ASP A 518 -19.12 18.80 -1.49
N LEU A 519 -18.83 17.95 -0.51
CA LEU A 519 -17.59 18.08 0.24
C LEU A 519 -16.48 17.32 -0.51
N MET A 520 -15.41 18.02 -0.77
CA MET A 520 -14.21 17.49 -1.45
C MET A 520 -13.00 17.60 -0.54
N VAL A 521 -11.86 17.06 -0.95
CA VAL A 521 -10.60 17.16 -0.21
C VAL A 521 -9.53 17.91 -0.99
N ASN A 522 -8.65 18.59 -0.25
CA ASN A 522 -7.35 19.07 -0.74
C ASN A 522 -6.31 17.97 -0.51
N ILE A 523 -5.56 17.62 -1.55
CA ILE A 523 -4.51 16.61 -1.44
C ILE A 523 -3.23 17.13 -2.14
N ALA A 524 -2.09 16.86 -1.53
CA ALA A 524 -0.80 17.20 -2.10
C ALA A 524 0.10 15.94 -2.23
N ASN A 525 0.02 15.03 -1.26
CA ASN A 525 0.84 13.83 -1.21
C ASN A 525 0.12 12.64 -1.86
N PRO A 526 0.59 12.11 -3.01
CA PRO A 526 -0.01 10.94 -3.65
C PRO A 526 -0.03 9.70 -2.75
N ASN A 527 0.93 9.58 -1.84
CA ASN A 527 1.04 8.44 -0.93
C ASN A 527 -0.11 8.35 0.08
N ALA A 528 -0.82 9.46 0.33
CA ALA A 528 -1.99 9.48 1.20
C ALA A 528 -3.31 9.20 0.45
N ALA A 529 -3.27 9.14 -0.89
CA ALA A 529 -4.47 9.21 -1.72
C ALA A 529 -5.47 8.09 -1.43
N PHE A 530 -5.03 6.84 -1.40
CA PHE A 530 -5.92 5.69 -1.16
C PHE A 530 -6.57 5.73 0.22
N ARG A 531 -5.85 6.17 1.25
CA ARG A 531 -6.40 6.33 2.59
C ARG A 531 -7.40 7.49 2.65
N VAL A 532 -7.07 8.64 2.04
CA VAL A 532 -7.96 9.81 2.00
C VAL A 532 -9.22 9.51 1.19
N ALA A 533 -9.12 8.66 0.17
CA ALA A 533 -10.26 8.24 -0.65
C ALA A 533 -11.31 7.42 0.14
N ALA A 534 -10.96 6.86 1.29
CA ALA A 534 -11.92 6.20 2.19
C ALA A 534 -12.84 7.20 2.91
N LEU A 535 -12.51 8.49 2.94
CA LEU A 535 -13.40 9.54 3.46
C LEU A 535 -14.68 9.67 2.59
N PRO A 536 -15.84 9.99 3.20
CA PRO A 536 -17.10 10.13 2.48
C PRO A 536 -17.20 11.48 1.74
N VAL A 537 -16.30 11.68 0.79
CA VAL A 537 -16.18 12.92 0.00
C VAL A 537 -16.54 12.69 -1.47
N ALA A 538 -16.98 13.77 -2.13
CA ALA A 538 -17.40 13.74 -3.54
C ALA A 538 -16.21 13.66 -4.52
N GLY A 539 -15.00 13.99 -4.08
CA GLY A 539 -13.80 13.97 -4.94
C GLY A 539 -12.67 14.80 -4.35
N VAL A 540 -11.72 15.17 -5.21
CA VAL A 540 -10.60 16.05 -4.90
C VAL A 540 -10.83 17.41 -5.53
N GLY A 541 -10.99 18.44 -4.70
CA GLY A 541 -11.21 19.81 -5.19
C GLY A 541 -9.92 20.58 -5.47
N LEU A 542 -8.79 20.10 -4.89
CA LEU A 542 -7.46 20.62 -5.19
C LEU A 542 -6.41 19.54 -5.01
N ALA A 543 -5.87 19.02 -6.10
CA ALA A 543 -4.64 18.26 -6.11
C ALA A 543 -3.47 19.19 -6.48
N ARG A 544 -2.49 19.31 -5.57
CA ARG A 544 -1.32 20.19 -5.76
C ARG A 544 -0.14 19.38 -6.28
N ILE A 545 0.26 19.64 -7.54
CA ILE A 545 1.39 18.91 -8.14
C ILE A 545 2.76 19.39 -7.63
N GLU A 546 2.83 20.53 -6.99
CA GLU A 546 4.04 21.10 -6.43
C GLU A 546 4.72 20.14 -5.44
N PHE A 547 3.92 19.41 -4.65
CA PHE A 547 4.46 18.39 -3.76
C PHE A 547 5.16 17.27 -4.52
N ILE A 548 4.58 16.82 -5.62
CA ILE A 548 5.17 15.77 -6.48
C ILE A 548 6.50 16.29 -7.06
N ILE A 549 6.49 17.55 -7.56
CA ILE A 549 7.70 18.16 -8.14
C ILE A 549 8.79 18.30 -7.07
N THR A 550 8.45 18.75 -5.88
CA THR A 550 9.43 18.99 -4.81
C THR A 550 9.99 17.69 -4.22
N ASN A 551 9.13 16.69 -3.97
CA ASN A 551 9.50 15.52 -3.17
C ASN A 551 9.85 14.30 -4.02
N GLU A 552 9.24 14.15 -5.19
CA GLU A 552 9.47 12.97 -6.05
C GLU A 552 10.39 13.30 -7.23
N ILE A 553 10.18 14.43 -7.92
CA ILE A 553 11.02 14.86 -9.05
C ILE A 553 12.30 15.56 -8.57
N LYS A 554 12.19 16.43 -7.58
CA LYS A 554 13.30 17.11 -6.86
C LYS A 554 14.16 18.07 -7.70
N ALA A 555 13.87 18.24 -8.97
CA ALA A 555 14.65 19.04 -9.90
C ALA A 555 13.77 20.04 -10.65
N HIS A 556 14.34 21.20 -10.98
CA HIS A 556 13.67 22.18 -11.80
C HIS A 556 13.44 21.63 -13.22
N PRO A 557 12.21 21.75 -13.80
CA PRO A 557 11.92 21.14 -15.10
C PRO A 557 12.83 21.67 -16.23
N MET A 558 13.17 22.95 -16.24
CA MET A 558 14.16 23.48 -17.24
C MET A 558 15.57 22.93 -17.04
N ALA A 559 15.96 22.57 -15.81
CA ALA A 559 17.24 21.92 -15.54
C ALA A 559 17.28 20.48 -16.07
N LEU A 560 16.14 19.80 -16.12
CA LEU A 560 16.00 18.48 -16.74
C LEU A 560 15.99 18.55 -18.27
N LEU A 561 15.40 19.61 -18.83
CA LEU A 561 15.38 19.86 -20.29
C LEU A 561 16.74 20.30 -20.84
N SER A 562 17.46 21.13 -20.08
CA SER A 562 18.70 21.77 -20.53
C SER A 562 19.81 21.65 -19.48
N PRO A 563 20.26 20.42 -19.17
CA PRO A 563 21.27 20.20 -18.12
C PRO A 563 22.62 20.86 -18.42
N ASP A 564 22.92 21.12 -19.69
CA ASP A 564 24.16 21.79 -20.10
C ASP A 564 24.23 23.26 -19.69
N GLN A 565 23.09 23.91 -19.46
CA GLN A 565 22.99 25.30 -18.99
C GLN A 565 23.27 25.45 -17.50
N ILE A 566 23.30 24.35 -16.73
CA ILE A 566 23.58 24.37 -15.31
C ILE A 566 25.06 24.67 -15.10
N THR A 567 25.39 25.69 -14.31
CA THR A 567 26.78 26.10 -14.06
C THR A 567 27.51 25.17 -13.11
N ASP A 568 26.86 24.65 -12.09
CA ASP A 568 27.43 23.77 -11.07
C ASP A 568 27.53 22.31 -11.57
N ARG A 569 28.80 21.82 -11.65
CA ARG A 569 29.07 20.42 -12.04
C ARG A 569 28.54 19.38 -11.06
N GLY A 570 28.47 19.71 -9.75
CA GLY A 570 27.92 18.81 -8.74
C GLY A 570 26.43 18.63 -8.91
N ILE A 571 25.71 19.71 -9.23
CA ILE A 571 24.28 19.69 -9.52
C ILE A 571 24.00 18.90 -10.80
N ARG A 572 24.78 19.13 -11.88
CA ARG A 572 24.66 18.31 -13.11
C ARG A 572 24.82 16.82 -12.85
N LYS A 573 25.80 16.43 -12.02
CA LYS A 573 26.00 15.03 -11.65
C LYS A 573 24.81 14.47 -10.84
N LYS A 574 24.22 15.23 -9.93
CA LYS A 574 23.03 14.82 -9.19
C LYS A 574 21.83 14.63 -10.11
N ILE A 575 21.61 15.53 -11.07
CA ILE A 575 20.53 15.39 -12.08
C ILE A 575 20.77 14.14 -12.93
N ALA A 576 21.98 13.91 -13.43
CA ALA A 576 22.30 12.70 -14.18
C ALA A 576 22.08 11.41 -13.36
N MET A 577 22.25 11.45 -12.05
CA MET A 577 21.92 10.32 -11.18
C MET A 577 20.41 10.14 -11.01
N LEU A 578 19.64 11.22 -10.86
CA LEU A 578 18.18 11.16 -10.75
C LEU A 578 17.53 10.58 -12.02
N THR A 579 18.07 10.93 -13.17
CA THR A 579 17.53 10.54 -14.48
C THR A 579 18.13 9.24 -15.04
N SER A 580 19.00 8.56 -14.29
CA SER A 580 19.78 7.41 -14.78
C SER A 580 18.96 6.15 -15.12
N GLY A 581 17.70 6.11 -14.95
CA GLY A 581 16.84 4.99 -15.33
C GLY A 581 15.84 5.35 -16.45
N TYR A 582 15.96 6.55 -17.01
CA TYR A 582 15.01 7.12 -17.97
C TYR A 582 15.74 7.51 -19.27
N ASP A 583 14.99 7.55 -20.35
CA ASP A 583 15.55 7.88 -21.67
C ASP A 583 16.07 9.33 -21.74
N SER A 584 15.46 10.22 -20.97
CA SER A 584 15.83 11.63 -20.90
C SER A 584 15.35 12.29 -19.60
N GLY A 585 15.82 13.51 -19.32
CA GLY A 585 15.29 14.32 -18.23
C GLY A 585 13.81 14.70 -18.43
N SER A 586 13.36 14.85 -19.68
CA SER A 586 11.96 15.07 -20.04
C SER A 586 11.11 13.85 -19.70
N ASP A 587 11.57 12.67 -20.11
CA ASP A 587 10.87 11.42 -19.80
C ASP A 587 10.78 11.17 -18.29
N TYR A 588 11.85 11.42 -17.56
CA TYR A 588 11.85 11.38 -16.10
C TYR A 588 10.77 12.28 -15.50
N PHE A 589 10.70 13.56 -15.92
CA PHE A 589 9.72 14.51 -15.40
C PHE A 589 8.29 14.06 -15.70
N VAL A 590 8.02 13.73 -16.96
CA VAL A 590 6.68 13.33 -17.42
C VAL A 590 6.22 12.06 -16.71
N THR A 591 7.10 11.07 -16.62
CA THR A 591 6.77 9.80 -15.96
C THR A 591 6.49 10.00 -14.47
N ARG A 592 7.37 10.67 -13.73
CA ARG A 592 7.19 10.86 -12.29
C ARG A 592 5.98 11.73 -11.95
N LEU A 593 5.72 12.80 -12.74
CA LEU A 593 4.53 13.61 -12.54
C LEU A 593 3.25 12.84 -12.86
N ALA A 594 3.26 12.09 -13.97
CA ALA A 594 2.12 11.25 -14.36
C ALA A 594 1.81 10.20 -13.28
N GLU A 595 2.80 9.48 -12.76
CA GLU A 595 2.63 8.50 -11.69
C GLU A 595 2.02 9.11 -10.42
N GLY A 596 2.49 10.28 -9.99
CA GLY A 596 1.95 10.96 -8.82
C GLY A 596 0.49 11.39 -9.01
N VAL A 597 0.17 12.02 -10.13
CA VAL A 597 -1.21 12.43 -10.46
C VAL A 597 -2.11 11.21 -10.66
N ALA A 598 -1.63 10.18 -11.37
CA ALA A 598 -2.37 8.95 -11.62
C ALA A 598 -2.71 8.20 -10.31
N THR A 599 -1.80 8.20 -9.34
CA THR A 599 -2.04 7.61 -8.02
C THR A 599 -3.24 8.28 -7.33
N ILE A 600 -3.30 9.62 -7.37
CA ILE A 600 -4.44 10.37 -6.82
C ILE A 600 -5.72 10.08 -7.61
N ALA A 601 -5.63 10.11 -8.93
CA ALA A 601 -6.79 9.89 -9.80
C ALA A 601 -7.36 8.47 -9.68
N ALA A 602 -6.51 7.45 -9.56
CA ALA A 602 -6.92 6.06 -9.36
C ALA A 602 -7.58 5.85 -8.00
N ALA A 603 -7.05 6.45 -6.93
CA ALA A 603 -7.64 6.36 -5.59
C ALA A 603 -9.07 6.94 -5.54
N PHE A 604 -9.35 7.95 -6.36
CA PHE A 604 -10.66 8.58 -6.49
C PHE A 604 -11.38 8.20 -7.79
N TYR A 605 -11.07 7.04 -8.37
CA TYR A 605 -11.63 6.66 -9.66
C TYR A 605 -13.15 6.79 -9.69
N LEU A 606 -13.67 7.35 -10.79
CA LEU A 606 -15.03 7.84 -11.04
C LEU A 606 -15.44 9.11 -10.27
N ARG A 607 -14.75 9.50 -9.18
CA ARG A 607 -14.96 10.80 -8.52
C ARG A 607 -14.02 11.85 -9.15
N PRO A 608 -14.45 13.11 -9.34
CA PRO A 608 -13.62 14.14 -9.96
C PRO A 608 -12.36 14.44 -9.13
N VAL A 609 -11.26 14.64 -9.86
CA VAL A 609 -9.97 15.06 -9.28
C VAL A 609 -9.51 16.32 -10.02
N ILE A 610 -9.61 17.47 -9.34
CA ILE A 610 -9.20 18.75 -9.92
C ILE A 610 -7.70 18.93 -9.63
N VAL A 611 -6.90 18.81 -10.69
CA VAL A 611 -5.43 18.92 -10.64
C VAL A 611 -5.03 20.32 -11.05
N ARG A 612 -4.44 21.08 -10.14
CA ARG A 612 -3.89 22.39 -10.41
C ARG A 612 -2.51 22.24 -11.05
N THR A 613 -2.30 22.88 -12.22
CA THR A 613 -0.97 23.02 -12.80
C THR A 613 -0.05 23.81 -11.85
N SER A 614 1.26 23.65 -11.98
CA SER A 614 2.23 24.13 -10.98
C SER A 614 2.17 25.65 -10.75
N ASP A 615 2.07 26.07 -9.51
CA ASP A 615 1.96 27.46 -9.08
C ASP A 615 3.11 27.90 -8.17
N PHE A 616 4.30 27.46 -8.48
CA PHE A 616 5.50 27.88 -7.76
C PHE A 616 5.82 29.36 -8.04
N LYS A 617 6.27 30.04 -7.02
CA LYS A 617 6.91 31.35 -7.12
C LYS A 617 8.37 31.19 -7.62
N SER A 618 8.97 32.24 -8.15
CA SER A 618 10.35 32.21 -8.64
C SER A 618 11.37 31.77 -7.58
N ASN A 619 11.22 32.20 -6.34
CA ASN A 619 12.08 31.77 -5.23
C ASN A 619 11.90 30.27 -4.86
N GLU A 620 10.72 29.73 -4.97
CA GLU A 620 10.42 28.32 -4.74
C GLU A 620 11.04 27.46 -5.87
N TYR A 621 10.86 27.83 -7.13
CA TYR A 621 11.51 27.18 -8.26
C TYR A 621 13.05 27.26 -8.18
N ALA A 622 13.60 28.40 -7.73
CA ALA A 622 15.04 28.56 -7.56
C ALA A 622 15.63 27.62 -6.50
N SER A 623 14.81 27.14 -5.55
CA SER A 623 15.22 26.19 -4.51
C SER A 623 15.33 24.75 -5.00
N LEU A 624 14.66 24.39 -6.11
CA LEU A 624 14.78 23.09 -6.72
C LEU A 624 16.16 22.85 -7.31
N LEU A 625 16.54 21.58 -7.44
CA LEU A 625 17.85 21.22 -7.98
C LEU A 625 18.05 21.78 -9.39
N GLY A 626 19.05 22.62 -9.57
CA GLY A 626 19.35 23.35 -10.82
C GLY A 626 18.51 24.60 -11.04
N GLY A 627 17.56 24.95 -10.18
CA GLY A 627 16.63 26.07 -10.41
C GLY A 627 17.26 27.44 -10.44
N ARG A 628 18.34 27.67 -9.70
CA ARG A 628 19.04 28.97 -9.64
C ARG A 628 19.58 29.45 -10.98
N ASP A 629 19.88 28.56 -11.90
CA ASP A 629 20.40 28.92 -13.23
C ASP A 629 19.28 29.36 -14.19
N PHE A 630 18.01 29.10 -13.86
CA PHE A 630 16.85 29.39 -14.71
C PHE A 630 15.89 30.43 -14.12
N GLU A 631 15.98 30.72 -12.84
CA GLU A 631 15.10 31.65 -12.16
C GLU A 631 15.77 32.97 -11.84
N GLN A 632 15.04 34.06 -12.09
CA GLN A 632 15.47 35.40 -11.74
C GLN A 632 14.93 35.80 -10.34
N ALA A 633 15.74 36.53 -9.58
CA ALA A 633 15.30 37.07 -8.31
C ALA A 633 14.25 38.17 -8.53
N GLU A 634 13.12 38.06 -7.86
CA GLU A 634 12.05 39.03 -7.91
C GLU A 634 11.90 39.72 -6.54
N ASN A 635 11.57 41.03 -6.56
CA ASN A 635 11.33 41.79 -5.32
C ASN A 635 10.04 41.33 -4.62
N ASN A 636 9.04 40.89 -5.35
CA ASN A 636 7.78 40.39 -4.82
C ASN A 636 7.31 39.16 -5.60
N PRO A 637 7.83 37.96 -5.27
CA PRO A 637 7.45 36.71 -5.94
C PRO A 637 5.97 36.36 -5.84
N MET A 638 5.27 36.85 -4.81
CA MET A 638 3.83 36.56 -4.59
C MET A 638 2.96 37.06 -5.74
N ILE A 639 3.28 38.19 -6.35
CA ILE A 639 2.57 38.78 -7.50
C ILE A 639 3.42 38.80 -8.79
N GLY A 640 4.53 38.09 -8.74
CA GLY A 640 5.55 38.05 -9.81
C GLY A 640 5.27 37.02 -10.90
N PHE A 641 6.31 36.35 -11.37
CA PHE A 641 6.34 35.37 -12.44
C PHE A 641 5.87 33.99 -11.94
N ARG A 642 4.55 33.79 -11.87
CA ARG A 642 3.90 32.54 -11.41
C ARG A 642 2.63 32.26 -12.18
N GLY A 643 2.15 31.01 -12.12
CA GLY A 643 0.89 30.55 -12.71
C GLY A 643 0.82 30.77 -14.22
N ALA A 644 -0.34 31.17 -14.73
CA ALA A 644 -0.66 31.30 -16.14
C ALA A 644 0.36 32.11 -16.96
N SER A 645 0.94 33.19 -16.39
CA SER A 645 1.92 34.02 -17.09
C SER A 645 3.22 33.25 -17.40
N ARG A 646 3.59 32.33 -16.54
CA ARG A 646 4.79 31.49 -16.68
C ARG A 646 4.63 30.51 -17.86
N TYR A 647 3.46 29.90 -18.00
CA TYR A 647 3.21 28.82 -18.95
C TYR A 647 3.36 29.22 -20.42
N VAL A 648 3.11 30.47 -20.73
CA VAL A 648 3.19 31.01 -22.09
C VAL A 648 4.44 31.88 -22.35
N HIS A 649 5.32 31.96 -21.37
CA HIS A 649 6.56 32.73 -21.49
C HIS A 649 7.68 31.86 -22.07
N PRO A 650 8.51 32.38 -23.00
CA PRO A 650 9.60 31.62 -23.63
C PRO A 650 10.59 30.98 -22.64
N ALA A 651 10.77 31.56 -21.44
CA ALA A 651 11.65 30.99 -20.42
C ALA A 651 11.13 29.74 -19.76
N TYR A 652 9.83 29.40 -19.92
CA TYR A 652 9.22 28.27 -19.19
C TYR A 652 8.24 27.43 -20.02
N GLN A 653 7.83 27.89 -21.20
CA GLN A 653 6.82 27.21 -22.03
C GLN A 653 7.14 25.73 -22.31
N ASP A 654 8.44 25.41 -22.47
CA ASP A 654 8.87 24.03 -22.72
C ASP A 654 8.73 23.15 -21.48
N ALA A 655 8.89 23.70 -20.28
CA ALA A 655 8.61 23.01 -19.01
C ALA A 655 7.10 22.80 -18.82
N PHE A 656 6.26 23.80 -19.17
CA PHE A 656 4.81 23.62 -19.13
C PHE A 656 4.32 22.56 -20.13
N ALA A 657 4.98 22.40 -21.25
CA ALA A 657 4.68 21.31 -22.19
C ALA A 657 4.87 19.93 -21.54
N LEU A 658 5.87 19.75 -20.64
CA LEU A 658 6.04 18.50 -19.91
C LEU A 658 4.90 18.24 -18.90
N GLU A 659 4.41 19.28 -18.23
CA GLU A 659 3.22 19.15 -17.37
C GLU A 659 1.99 18.71 -18.18
N CYS A 660 1.76 19.33 -19.34
CA CYS A 660 0.67 18.95 -20.24
C CYS A 660 0.80 17.49 -20.71
N GLN A 661 1.99 17.07 -21.12
CA GLN A 661 2.24 15.68 -21.54
C GLN A 661 1.99 14.68 -20.40
N ALA A 662 2.40 15.00 -19.17
CA ALA A 662 2.13 14.16 -18.02
C ALA A 662 0.62 14.01 -17.76
N LEU A 663 -0.13 15.11 -17.79
CA LEU A 663 -1.59 15.09 -17.59
C LEU A 663 -2.33 14.39 -18.73
N GLN A 664 -1.84 14.53 -19.97
CA GLN A 664 -2.37 13.81 -21.12
C GLN A 664 -2.14 12.29 -20.94
N ARG A 665 -0.92 11.87 -20.57
CA ARG A 665 -0.59 10.47 -20.30
C ARG A 665 -1.50 9.86 -19.23
N VAL A 666 -1.78 10.59 -18.15
CA VAL A 666 -2.71 10.15 -17.10
C VAL A 666 -4.11 9.91 -17.66
N ARG A 667 -4.63 10.85 -18.47
CA ARG A 667 -5.99 10.77 -18.96
C ARG A 667 -6.16 9.78 -20.11
N ASP A 668 -5.29 9.89 -21.12
CA ASP A 668 -5.46 9.19 -22.39
C ASP A 668 -4.80 7.79 -22.35
N ASP A 669 -3.56 7.70 -21.88
CA ASP A 669 -2.84 6.43 -21.87
C ASP A 669 -3.22 5.54 -20.68
N MET A 670 -3.24 6.11 -19.47
CA MET A 670 -3.59 5.36 -18.25
C MET A 670 -5.11 5.24 -18.03
N GLY A 671 -5.94 5.96 -18.82
CA GLY A 671 -7.40 5.85 -18.78
C GLY A 671 -8.08 6.51 -17.58
N LEU A 672 -7.41 7.43 -16.89
CA LEU A 672 -7.93 8.12 -15.71
C LEU A 672 -8.64 9.44 -16.10
N SER A 673 -9.76 9.31 -16.81
CA SER A 673 -10.53 10.45 -17.36
C SER A 673 -11.21 11.33 -16.30
N ASN A 674 -11.20 10.94 -15.04
CA ASN A 674 -11.75 11.72 -13.91
C ASN A 674 -10.86 12.92 -13.49
N VAL A 675 -9.70 13.12 -14.14
CA VAL A 675 -8.85 14.28 -13.94
C VAL A 675 -9.42 15.50 -14.66
N ILE A 676 -9.65 16.58 -13.90
CA ILE A 676 -9.99 17.93 -14.37
C ILE A 676 -8.75 18.79 -14.20
N VAL A 677 -8.38 19.60 -15.17
CA VAL A 677 -7.19 20.46 -15.09
C VAL A 677 -7.60 21.86 -14.65
N MET A 678 -6.89 22.44 -13.69
CA MET A 678 -7.16 23.78 -13.18
C MET A 678 -5.96 24.70 -13.36
N ILE A 679 -6.22 25.88 -13.95
CA ILE A 679 -5.21 26.90 -14.23
C ILE A 679 -5.16 27.91 -13.09
N PRO A 680 -4.01 28.02 -12.36
CA PRO A 680 -3.84 29.00 -11.30
C PRO A 680 -3.41 30.39 -11.82
N PHE A 681 -3.66 31.40 -11.02
CA PHE A 681 -3.12 32.75 -11.10
C PHE A 681 -3.19 33.35 -12.51
N CYS A 682 -4.35 33.20 -13.16
CA CYS A 682 -4.61 33.75 -14.49
C CYS A 682 -5.17 35.17 -14.40
N ARG A 683 -4.39 36.17 -14.79
CA ARG A 683 -4.68 37.59 -14.57
C ARG A 683 -5.59 38.19 -15.61
N ARG A 684 -5.53 37.75 -16.87
CA ARG A 684 -6.12 38.42 -18.04
C ARG A 684 -6.77 37.44 -18.97
N ILE A 685 -7.79 37.88 -19.66
CA ILE A 685 -8.50 37.08 -20.69
C ILE A 685 -7.56 36.64 -21.84
N ASP A 686 -6.67 37.52 -22.30
CA ASP A 686 -5.69 37.16 -23.35
C ASP A 686 -4.65 36.14 -22.86
N GLU A 687 -4.29 36.18 -21.59
CA GLU A 687 -3.41 35.19 -20.95
C GLU A 687 -4.12 33.84 -20.91
N ALA A 688 -5.39 33.79 -20.48
CA ALA A 688 -6.20 32.59 -20.48
C ALA A 688 -6.27 31.94 -21.88
N LYS A 689 -6.55 32.73 -22.92
CA LYS A 689 -6.59 32.23 -24.30
C LYS A 689 -5.27 31.64 -24.77
N ARG A 690 -4.15 32.28 -24.44
CA ARG A 690 -2.81 31.76 -24.76
C ARG A 690 -2.48 30.49 -24.03
N VAL A 691 -2.83 30.38 -22.75
CA VAL A 691 -2.62 29.15 -21.94
C VAL A 691 -3.44 28.00 -22.50
N LEU A 692 -4.72 28.20 -22.78
CA LEU A 692 -5.59 27.19 -23.41
C LEU A 692 -5.06 26.75 -24.78
N GLN A 693 -4.53 27.67 -25.57
CA GLN A 693 -3.88 27.38 -26.85
C GLN A 693 -2.61 26.52 -26.65
N ALA A 694 -1.78 26.90 -25.71
CA ALA A 694 -0.57 26.14 -25.39
C ALA A 694 -0.90 24.71 -24.89
N MET A 695 -1.94 24.56 -24.05
CA MET A 695 -2.45 23.26 -23.62
C MET A 695 -2.92 22.41 -24.80
N ALA A 696 -3.73 22.99 -25.68
CA ALA A 696 -4.23 22.29 -26.87
C ALA A 696 -3.10 21.85 -27.81
N GLN A 697 -2.07 22.70 -28.00
CA GLN A 697 -0.87 22.35 -28.77
C GLN A 697 -0.07 21.17 -28.15
N ASN A 698 -0.18 20.97 -26.84
CA ASN A 698 0.45 19.87 -26.11
C ASN A 698 -0.52 18.73 -25.75
N GLY A 699 -1.65 18.62 -26.50
CA GLY A 699 -2.57 17.49 -26.42
C GLY A 699 -3.71 17.62 -25.41
N LEU A 700 -3.73 18.66 -24.58
CA LEU A 700 -4.80 18.94 -23.61
C LEU A 700 -5.79 19.95 -24.17
N GLU A 701 -6.67 19.53 -25.06
CA GLU A 701 -7.71 20.37 -25.66
C GLU A 701 -9.02 20.27 -24.87
N ARG A 702 -9.58 21.41 -24.47
CA ARG A 702 -10.86 21.52 -23.76
C ARG A 702 -11.97 20.77 -24.49
N GLY A 703 -12.71 19.91 -23.79
CA GLY A 703 -13.80 19.10 -24.33
C GLY A 703 -13.35 17.80 -25.02
N ARG A 704 -12.08 17.69 -25.45
CA ARG A 704 -11.55 16.46 -26.04
C ARG A 704 -11.49 15.34 -24.99
N ASN A 705 -12.01 14.16 -25.29
CA ASN A 705 -12.14 13.04 -24.38
C ASN A 705 -12.78 13.43 -23.02
N GLY A 706 -13.72 14.40 -23.04
CA GLY A 706 -14.40 14.90 -21.85
C GLY A 706 -13.51 15.71 -20.90
N LEU A 707 -12.39 16.27 -21.39
CA LEU A 707 -11.52 17.11 -20.57
C LEU A 707 -12.24 18.41 -20.20
N GLU A 708 -12.43 18.62 -18.90
CA GLU A 708 -12.84 19.90 -18.34
C GLU A 708 -11.61 20.68 -17.88
N ILE A 709 -11.61 21.99 -18.14
CA ILE A 709 -10.57 22.92 -17.71
C ILE A 709 -11.21 23.97 -16.81
N TYR A 710 -10.77 24.01 -15.54
CA TYR A 710 -11.21 24.99 -14.56
C TYR A 710 -10.21 26.14 -14.45
N ILE A 711 -10.66 27.27 -13.93
CA ILE A 711 -9.80 28.37 -13.52
C ILE A 711 -9.85 28.51 -11.99
N MET A 712 -8.70 28.76 -11.37
CA MET A 712 -8.67 29.20 -9.99
C MET A 712 -9.04 30.70 -9.92
N CYS A 713 -10.17 30.98 -9.29
CA CYS A 713 -10.68 32.33 -9.09
C CYS A 713 -10.05 32.90 -7.81
N GLU A 714 -8.90 33.52 -7.96
CA GLU A 714 -8.05 33.96 -6.84
C GLU A 714 -7.46 35.35 -7.03
N ILE A 715 -7.82 36.01 -8.11
CA ILE A 715 -7.41 37.37 -8.44
C ILE A 715 -8.68 38.20 -8.60
N PRO A 716 -8.77 39.45 -8.07
CA PRO A 716 -9.96 40.29 -8.23
C PRO A 716 -10.43 40.46 -9.67
N SER A 717 -9.51 40.47 -10.64
CA SER A 717 -9.87 40.52 -12.08
C SER A 717 -10.71 39.34 -12.56
N ASN A 718 -10.53 38.13 -11.95
CA ASN A 718 -11.35 36.96 -12.28
C ASN A 718 -12.80 37.16 -11.89
N VAL A 719 -13.05 37.83 -10.75
CA VAL A 719 -14.41 38.14 -10.28
C VAL A 719 -15.04 39.27 -11.11
N VAL A 720 -14.30 40.35 -11.35
CA VAL A 720 -14.77 41.50 -12.12
C VAL A 720 -15.13 41.13 -13.56
N LEU A 721 -14.34 40.25 -14.17
CA LEU A 721 -14.53 39.80 -15.58
C LEU A 721 -15.07 38.37 -15.65
N ILE A 722 -15.80 37.90 -14.65
CA ILE A 722 -16.24 36.51 -14.56
C ILE A 722 -17.03 36.05 -15.76
N ASP A 723 -17.89 36.95 -16.34
CA ASP A 723 -18.68 36.62 -17.52
C ASP A 723 -17.81 36.36 -18.77
N GLU A 724 -16.61 36.93 -18.84
CA GLU A 724 -15.68 36.69 -19.95
C GLU A 724 -14.85 35.42 -19.71
N PHE A 725 -14.43 35.19 -18.47
CA PHE A 725 -13.74 33.95 -18.11
C PHE A 725 -14.66 32.71 -18.25
N ALA A 726 -15.95 32.84 -17.93
CA ALA A 726 -16.95 31.77 -18.05
C ALA A 726 -17.11 31.24 -19.48
N LYS A 727 -16.78 32.04 -20.52
CA LYS A 727 -16.77 31.58 -21.91
C LYS A 727 -15.61 30.63 -22.23
N LEU A 728 -14.53 30.70 -21.44
CA LEU A 728 -13.27 30.02 -21.70
C LEU A 728 -13.07 28.75 -20.86
N PHE A 729 -13.69 28.67 -19.70
CA PHE A 729 -13.51 27.60 -18.75
C PHE A 729 -14.80 26.82 -18.47
N ASP A 730 -14.68 25.60 -17.91
CA ASP A 730 -15.80 24.70 -17.57
C ASP A 730 -16.25 24.84 -16.12
N GLY A 731 -15.49 25.54 -15.29
CA GLY A 731 -15.80 25.77 -13.90
C GLY A 731 -14.80 26.68 -13.20
N PHE A 732 -15.16 27.07 -11.98
CA PHE A 732 -14.37 27.94 -11.13
C PHE A 732 -14.07 27.25 -9.80
N SER A 733 -12.86 27.44 -9.28
CA SER A 733 -12.50 27.10 -7.91
C SER A 733 -11.91 28.33 -7.22
N ILE A 734 -12.54 28.77 -6.16
CA ILE A 734 -12.12 29.99 -5.44
C ILE A 734 -10.89 29.63 -4.59
N GLY A 735 -9.76 30.31 -4.90
CA GLY A 735 -8.54 30.26 -4.09
C GLY A 735 -8.59 31.41 -3.05
N SER A 736 -9.28 31.20 -1.92
CA SER A 736 -9.56 32.28 -0.96
C SER A 736 -8.30 32.91 -0.38
N ASN A 737 -7.20 32.15 -0.23
CA ASN A 737 -5.96 32.69 0.32
C ASN A 737 -5.35 33.80 -0.56
N ASP A 738 -5.15 33.54 -1.86
CA ASP A 738 -4.60 34.54 -2.78
C ASP A 738 -5.64 35.63 -3.07
N LEU A 739 -6.94 35.30 -3.12
CA LEU A 739 -8.01 36.29 -3.27
C LEU A 739 -8.01 37.28 -2.09
N THR A 740 -7.94 36.80 -0.86
CA THR A 740 -7.86 37.65 0.35
C THR A 740 -6.64 38.54 0.31
N GLN A 741 -5.46 37.97 0.02
CA GLN A 741 -4.23 38.71 -0.12
C GLN A 741 -4.36 39.89 -1.09
N LEU A 742 -4.95 39.62 -2.28
CA LEU A 742 -5.02 40.62 -3.35
C LEU A 742 -6.17 41.62 -3.19
N VAL A 743 -7.25 41.24 -2.53
CA VAL A 743 -8.38 42.15 -2.20
C VAL A 743 -7.99 43.14 -1.12
N LEU A 744 -7.32 42.65 -0.07
CA LEU A 744 -6.90 43.48 1.09
C LEU A 744 -5.53 44.12 0.86
N GLY A 745 -4.74 43.68 -0.13
CA GLY A 745 -3.38 44.18 -0.37
C GLY A 745 -2.40 43.80 0.75
N VAL A 746 -2.61 42.64 1.38
CA VAL A 746 -1.83 42.13 2.52
C VAL A 746 -1.02 40.93 2.08
N ASP A 747 0.27 40.87 2.40
CA ASP A 747 1.08 39.68 2.19
C ASP A 747 0.80 38.63 3.29
N ARG A 748 0.25 37.50 2.92
CA ARG A 748 -0.13 36.41 3.85
C ARG A 748 1.06 35.78 4.57
N ASP A 749 2.26 35.88 4.00
CA ASP A 749 3.49 35.32 4.57
C ASP A 749 4.18 36.35 5.52
N SER A 750 3.59 37.55 5.72
CA SER A 750 4.11 38.60 6.60
C SER A 750 3.65 38.37 8.05
N GLU A 751 4.56 38.01 8.94
CA GLU A 751 4.25 37.89 10.38
C GLU A 751 3.69 39.19 10.99
N ILE A 752 4.12 40.36 10.48
CA ILE A 752 3.70 41.66 10.97
C ILE A 752 2.24 41.93 10.59
N LEU A 753 1.80 41.50 9.43
CA LEU A 753 0.46 41.75 8.88
C LEU A 753 -0.48 40.53 9.05
N ALA A 754 -0.08 39.50 9.80
CA ALA A 754 -0.89 38.31 9.98
C ALA A 754 -2.29 38.61 10.57
N ALA A 755 -2.42 39.62 11.38
CA ALA A 755 -3.70 40.06 11.95
C ALA A 755 -4.63 40.78 10.94
N ASP A 756 -4.06 41.31 9.86
CA ASP A 756 -4.81 42.02 8.81
C ASP A 756 -5.23 41.04 7.67
N PHE A 757 -4.73 39.82 7.69
CA PHE A 757 -5.12 38.76 6.75
C PHE A 757 -6.39 38.05 7.24
N GLU A 758 -7.57 38.59 6.80
CA GLU A 758 -8.87 38.10 7.28
C GLU A 758 -9.75 37.61 6.10
N GLU A 759 -9.94 36.29 5.98
CA GLU A 759 -10.75 35.71 4.89
C GLU A 759 -12.25 35.97 5.05
N GLU A 760 -12.73 36.33 6.23
CA GLU A 760 -14.12 36.73 6.51
C GLU A 760 -14.33 38.26 6.42
N ASP A 761 -13.34 39.02 5.91
CA ASP A 761 -13.51 40.46 5.68
C ASP A 761 -14.67 40.72 4.69
N PRO A 762 -15.53 41.71 4.94
CA PRO A 762 -16.67 42.04 4.08
C PRO A 762 -16.31 42.21 2.60
N ALA A 763 -15.14 42.74 2.25
CA ALA A 763 -14.70 42.91 0.87
C ALA A 763 -14.37 41.55 0.21
N VAL A 764 -13.74 40.66 0.96
CA VAL A 764 -13.41 39.28 0.50
C VAL A 764 -14.70 38.48 0.32
N LEU A 765 -15.60 38.52 1.32
CA LEU A 765 -16.90 37.85 1.25
C LEU A 765 -17.75 38.34 0.06
N ALA A 766 -17.74 39.65 -0.22
CA ALA A 766 -18.44 40.21 -1.40
C ALA A 766 -17.85 39.70 -2.72
N MET A 767 -16.53 39.52 -2.82
CA MET A 767 -15.88 38.96 -4.00
C MET A 767 -16.25 37.48 -4.18
N ILE A 768 -16.24 36.68 -3.09
CA ILE A 768 -16.63 35.26 -3.13
C ILE A 768 -18.10 35.12 -3.59
N GLU A 769 -19.01 35.94 -3.04
CA GLU A 769 -20.42 35.90 -3.40
C GLU A 769 -20.64 36.27 -4.88
N GLN A 770 -19.91 37.27 -5.37
CA GLN A 770 -19.95 37.66 -6.79
C GLN A 770 -19.40 36.55 -7.71
N ALA A 771 -18.34 35.85 -7.28
CA ALA A 771 -17.78 34.74 -8.04
C ALA A 771 -18.81 33.59 -8.16
N ILE A 772 -19.43 33.16 -7.05
CA ILE A 772 -20.45 32.12 -7.05
C ILE A 772 -21.64 32.53 -7.97
N ALA A 773 -22.19 33.71 -7.78
CA ALA A 773 -23.31 34.22 -8.56
C ALA A 773 -22.95 34.35 -10.06
N GLY A 774 -21.71 34.78 -10.36
CA GLY A 774 -21.20 34.89 -11.71
C GLY A 774 -21.10 33.56 -12.42
N ALA A 775 -20.51 32.55 -11.79
CA ALA A 775 -20.43 31.20 -12.35
C ALA A 775 -21.82 30.62 -12.62
N HIS A 776 -22.75 30.75 -11.68
CA HIS A 776 -24.10 30.24 -11.81
C HIS A 776 -24.92 30.93 -12.92
N ARG A 777 -24.69 32.22 -13.20
CA ARG A 777 -25.33 32.90 -14.35
C ARG A 777 -24.99 32.23 -15.69
N HIS A 778 -23.83 31.57 -15.76
CA HIS A 778 -23.39 30.84 -16.94
C HIS A 778 -23.63 29.33 -16.86
N GLY A 779 -24.32 28.84 -15.81
CA GLY A 779 -24.56 27.40 -15.58
C GLY A 779 -23.31 26.62 -15.27
N LEU A 780 -22.24 27.28 -14.79
CA LEU A 780 -20.97 26.65 -14.44
C LEU A 780 -20.86 26.37 -12.94
N LYS A 781 -20.15 25.32 -12.57
CA LYS A 781 -19.86 25.01 -11.18
C LYS A 781 -18.86 25.98 -10.57
N CYS A 782 -19.07 26.30 -9.31
CA CYS A 782 -18.16 27.10 -8.51
C CYS A 782 -17.86 26.39 -7.17
N GLY A 783 -16.61 26.01 -6.96
CA GLY A 783 -16.11 25.45 -5.71
C GLY A 783 -15.19 26.42 -4.99
N ILE A 784 -14.77 26.04 -3.78
CA ILE A 784 -13.72 26.72 -3.01
C ILE A 784 -12.68 25.71 -2.52
N CYS A 785 -11.42 26.08 -2.56
CA CYS A 785 -10.30 25.23 -2.14
C CYS A 785 -9.30 25.91 -1.21
N GLY A 786 -9.62 27.09 -0.69
CA GLY A 786 -8.82 27.76 0.33
C GLY A 786 -8.92 27.11 1.71
N GLN A 787 -8.20 27.68 2.68
CA GLN A 787 -8.07 27.08 4.01
C GLN A 787 -9.26 27.43 4.93
N ALA A 788 -9.89 28.59 4.78
CA ALA A 788 -10.94 29.09 5.67
C ALA A 788 -12.08 28.09 5.98
N PRO A 789 -12.62 27.31 5.03
CA PRO A 789 -13.68 26.34 5.34
C PRO A 789 -13.23 25.22 6.30
N SER A 790 -11.94 24.87 6.31
CA SER A 790 -11.35 23.89 7.22
C SER A 790 -11.18 24.44 8.63
N ASP A 791 -10.67 25.67 8.74
CA ASP A 791 -10.23 26.27 9.99
C ASP A 791 -11.35 27.01 10.72
N ARG A 792 -12.33 27.56 9.97
CA ARG A 792 -13.43 28.41 10.50
C ARG A 792 -14.79 27.72 10.41
N PRO A 793 -15.33 27.24 11.52
CA PRO A 793 -16.56 26.43 11.52
C PRO A 793 -17.81 27.13 10.91
N GLY A 794 -17.88 28.46 10.97
CA GLY A 794 -18.98 29.27 10.45
C GLY A 794 -18.95 29.47 8.94
N PHE A 795 -17.74 29.47 8.38
CA PHE A 795 -17.53 29.80 6.97
C PHE A 795 -18.15 28.79 5.99
N ALA A 796 -18.05 27.48 6.30
CA ALA A 796 -18.71 26.45 5.50
C ALA A 796 -20.25 26.64 5.45
N ASN A 797 -20.88 26.99 6.58
CA ASN A 797 -22.34 27.29 6.61
C ASN A 797 -22.69 28.53 5.77
N TRP A 798 -21.83 29.54 5.78
CA TRP A 798 -22.00 30.77 5.01
C TRP A 798 -21.94 30.50 3.50
N LEU A 799 -21.02 29.61 3.07
CA LEU A 799 -20.89 29.16 1.68
C LEU A 799 -22.10 28.34 1.20
N VAL A 800 -22.54 27.38 2.02
CA VAL A 800 -23.74 26.57 1.73
C VAL A 800 -25.00 27.46 1.58
N ALA A 801 -25.15 28.46 2.41
CA ALA A 801 -26.26 29.41 2.28
C ALA A 801 -26.25 30.21 0.95
N ARG A 802 -25.09 30.28 0.28
CA ARG A 802 -24.92 30.90 -1.05
C ARG A 802 -24.92 29.88 -2.19
N GLN A 803 -25.28 28.64 -1.87
CA GLN A 803 -25.44 27.57 -2.84
C GLN A 803 -24.14 27.23 -3.60
N ILE A 804 -22.97 27.34 -2.95
CA ILE A 804 -21.71 26.91 -3.55
C ILE A 804 -21.78 25.41 -3.91
N ASP A 805 -21.25 25.02 -5.06
CA ASP A 805 -21.37 23.65 -5.56
C ASP A 805 -20.47 22.67 -4.79
N SER A 806 -19.24 23.09 -4.44
CA SER A 806 -18.31 22.26 -3.69
C SER A 806 -17.45 23.04 -2.69
N ILE A 807 -17.12 22.37 -1.59
CA ILE A 807 -16.20 22.88 -0.55
C ILE A 807 -15.08 21.85 -0.38
N SER A 808 -13.87 22.24 -0.73
CA SER A 808 -12.70 21.40 -0.57
C SER A 808 -11.99 21.67 0.75
N LEU A 809 -11.75 20.62 1.52
CA LEU A 809 -11.30 20.67 2.91
C LEU A 809 -9.97 19.92 3.08
N SER A 810 -9.23 20.26 4.12
CA SER A 810 -8.15 19.40 4.59
C SER A 810 -8.72 18.06 5.07
N PRO A 811 -8.08 16.91 4.79
CA PRO A 811 -8.62 15.58 5.12
C PRO A 811 -9.04 15.41 6.58
N ASP A 812 -8.30 15.98 7.51
CA ASP A 812 -8.54 15.97 8.95
C ASP A 812 -9.80 16.74 9.37
N SER A 813 -10.19 17.78 8.64
CA SER A 813 -11.35 18.61 8.95
C SER A 813 -12.68 18.08 8.36
N VAL A 814 -12.63 17.15 7.38
CA VAL A 814 -13.80 16.66 6.63
C VAL A 814 -14.93 16.19 7.53
N LEU A 815 -14.66 15.25 8.44
CA LEU A 815 -15.69 14.66 9.30
C LEU A 815 -16.31 15.70 10.23
N GLY A 816 -15.50 16.58 10.78
CA GLY A 816 -15.97 17.66 11.64
C GLY A 816 -16.87 18.67 10.93
N VAL A 817 -16.50 19.07 9.71
CA VAL A 817 -17.30 19.97 8.87
C VAL A 817 -18.60 19.29 8.45
N MET A 818 -18.56 18.03 7.99
CA MET A 818 -19.73 17.25 7.60
C MET A 818 -20.78 17.17 8.74
N GLN A 819 -20.36 16.84 9.94
CA GLN A 819 -21.23 16.78 11.10
C GLN A 819 -21.87 18.12 11.45
N ARG A 820 -21.12 19.21 11.32
CA ARG A 820 -21.62 20.59 11.56
C ARG A 820 -22.66 21.01 10.53
N LEU A 821 -22.40 20.76 9.25
CA LEU A 821 -23.33 21.06 8.18
C LEU A 821 -24.65 20.28 8.33
N ALA A 822 -24.59 18.99 8.65
CA ALA A 822 -25.76 18.16 8.88
C ALA A 822 -26.62 18.68 10.05
N ARG A 823 -26.01 19.11 11.16
CA ARG A 823 -26.73 19.73 12.31
C ARG A 823 -27.39 21.03 11.92
N HIS A 824 -26.71 21.88 11.16
CA HIS A 824 -27.24 23.18 10.72
C HIS A 824 -28.45 23.01 9.79
N GLN A 825 -28.39 22.07 8.83
CA GLN A 825 -29.52 21.77 7.92
C GLN A 825 -30.74 21.24 8.69
N LYS A 826 -30.56 20.39 9.70
CA LYS A 826 -31.66 19.94 10.58
C LYS A 826 -32.32 21.11 11.32
N SER A 827 -31.53 22.01 11.87
CA SER A 827 -32.02 23.17 12.60
C SER A 827 -32.75 24.17 11.69
N ALA A 828 -32.30 24.30 10.44
CA ALA A 828 -32.97 25.14 9.43
C ALA A 828 -34.31 24.55 8.99
N LYS A 829 -34.39 23.23 8.74
CA LYS A 829 -35.62 22.52 8.38
C LYS A 829 -36.63 22.46 9.53
N SER A 830 -36.20 22.52 10.78
CA SER A 830 -37.08 22.51 11.97
C SER A 830 -37.66 23.87 12.36
N ARG A 831 -37.18 24.98 11.76
CA ARG A 831 -37.76 26.33 11.99
C ARG A 831 -39.04 26.46 11.15
N PRO A 832 -40.26 26.63 11.77
CA PRO A 832 -41.47 26.86 10.99
C PRO A 832 -41.34 28.16 10.20
N SER A 833 -41.66 28.09 8.88
CA SER A 833 -41.71 29.29 8.02
C SER A 833 -42.67 30.31 8.63
N ARG A 834 -42.13 31.36 9.25
CA ARG A 834 -42.90 32.52 9.58
C ARG A 834 -43.37 33.16 8.26
N ARG A 835 -44.52 32.72 7.77
CA ARG A 835 -45.27 33.51 6.77
C ARG A 835 -45.51 34.88 7.38
N LEU A 836 -44.81 35.89 6.87
CA LEU A 836 -45.19 37.27 7.06
C LEU A 836 -46.61 37.44 6.48
N ALA A 837 -47.60 37.46 7.38
CA ALA A 837 -48.91 37.93 7.08
C ALA A 837 -48.80 39.43 6.84
N ILE A 838 -48.72 39.84 5.55
CA ILE A 838 -48.94 41.24 5.17
C ILE A 838 -50.41 41.48 5.34
N SER A 839 -50.81 42.07 6.46
CA SER A 839 -52.15 42.65 6.65
C SER A 839 -52.28 43.85 5.71
N ALA A 840 -53.07 43.70 4.68
CA ALA A 840 -53.60 44.83 3.93
C ALA A 840 -54.53 45.63 4.84
N SER A 841 -54.18 46.89 5.13
CA SER A 841 -55.07 47.98 5.53
C SER A 841 -54.57 49.23 4.91
#